data_a6837a6d082071ff6e50a62a49a6990e
#
_entry.id   a6837a6d082071ff6e50a62a49a6990e
#
_cell.length_a   1.000
_cell.length_b   1.000
_cell.length_c   1.000
_cell.angle_alpha   90.00
_cell.angle_beta   90.00
_cell.angle_gamma   90.00
#
_symmetry.space_group_name_H-M   'P 1'
#
loop_
_entity.id
_entity.type
_entity.pdbx_description
1 polymer ?
#
loop_
_entity_poly.entity_id
_entity_poly.type
_entity_poly.pdbx_seq_one_letter_code
_entity_poly.pdbx_strand_id
1 'polypeptide(L)'
;MEKKNDFIEIQGAKAHNLKGASLAIPRGQFVVVTGLSGSGKSSLAFDTIYAEGQRRYMDTLSTYAKHFMGILEKPEVESITGLSPIIAIEQKTTGSNPRSTVGTITEIYDFLRLLYARASTAYSPETGKPMVRYTDEQIVSLIMENYQDRKCYLLAPMVKGRKGHYKELLEQMRKRGYTQVRIDGELCELNEVTSLDRYKAHFIELVIDRLKPTQKDEKRIKSSVMSALNFGKGSVAIMDVETQEVHHFSKHLVCPDTGISLAEPAPHSFSFNSPQGYCTHCKGLGIIVDVNMDTIIPNRAASIADGGIVPLGKIRETKKFDVIRSIARKYNFSLYDPIEELPEEVISLIVFGSDELFRVGEGASSEMVSFSGIVGDINEKIVCPKCGGTRLNKDTAYFKIDGKTISEVSAMEIGQLSLWLHSLDNVLGKRESIIARDILKELKDRVSFLLDVGLDYLSLDRATASLSGGESQRIRLATQIGSKLVNVLYNLDEPSIGLHQRDNRKLIASLKKLRDEGNSVMVVEHDAETMLAADWLVDVGPGAGQEGGRICYNGPVDKISDGNSTTLDYLLGRKQIQVPAERRIGNGLTLGIRGARGNNLKSVDVDFPLGMLIGVAGVSGSGKSSLINETLMPILKNKFYNAKMQPLAYDQIVGIENIDKLIEIDQSPIGRTPRSNPATFTGVFNDIRTLFEATPDAKVRGFKAGRFSFNVAGGRCEECKGAGIKVIEMNFLPSVNVVCNECRGRRYKNDTLAVKYKGKNINDVLEMPISEAYEFFENIPSIAAKLKALVDVGLGYVRLGQSAVTLSGGESQRMKLAAELAKKGTGNTLYILDEPTTGLHFDDIKVLMDVLQQLVEQGNTVIVIEHNLDVLKSVDYLFDMGPEGGKKGGMIVAQGTPEQLADNPDSVTGPFLKEIL
;
A
#
# COMPACT_ATOMS: atom_id res chain seq x y z
N MET A 1 32.73 -4.46 -38.04
CA MET A 1 32.34 -4.77 -36.65
C MET A 1 32.47 -3.45 -35.91
N GLU A 2 31.37 -2.74 -35.67
CA GLU A 2 31.34 -1.59 -34.77
C GLU A 2 31.73 -2.05 -33.37
N LYS A 3 32.68 -1.32 -32.76
CA LYS A 3 33.01 -1.54 -31.33
C LYS A 3 31.72 -1.40 -30.54
N LYS A 4 31.24 -2.50 -29.97
CA LYS A 4 30.19 -2.44 -28.92
C LYS A 4 30.69 -1.45 -27.86
N ASN A 5 29.96 -0.37 -27.63
CA ASN A 5 30.22 0.51 -26.48
C ASN A 5 30.00 -0.31 -25.21
N ASP A 6 31.08 -0.74 -24.60
CA ASP A 6 31.05 -1.53 -23.36
C ASP A 6 30.77 -0.64 -22.13
N PHE A 7 30.66 0.69 -22.34
CA PHE A 7 30.44 1.67 -21.27
C PHE A 7 29.27 2.61 -21.62
N ILE A 8 28.61 3.07 -20.59
CA ILE A 8 27.73 4.25 -20.60
C ILE A 8 28.64 5.43 -20.25
N GLU A 9 28.89 6.30 -21.22
CA GLU A 9 29.74 7.48 -21.03
C GLU A 9 28.87 8.72 -20.82
N ILE A 10 29.11 9.41 -19.71
CA ILE A 10 28.41 10.63 -19.30
C ILE A 10 29.41 11.77 -19.29
N GLN A 11 29.07 12.88 -19.90
CA GLN A 11 29.93 14.07 -19.97
C GLN A 11 29.16 15.31 -19.50
N GLY A 12 29.72 16.02 -18.55
CA GLY A 12 29.25 17.33 -18.11
C GLY A 12 27.85 17.34 -17.49
N ALA A 13 27.50 16.37 -16.63
CA ALA A 13 26.23 16.35 -15.92
C ALA A 13 26.15 17.48 -14.86
N LYS A 14 25.08 18.33 -14.95
CA LYS A 14 24.91 19.54 -14.11
C LYS A 14 23.55 19.58 -13.42
N ALA A 15 22.79 18.49 -13.43
CA ALA A 15 21.49 18.42 -12.76
C ALA A 15 21.63 18.72 -11.26
N HIS A 16 20.82 19.64 -10.76
CA HIS A 16 20.76 20.07 -9.34
C HIS A 16 22.13 20.52 -8.79
N ASN A 17 22.75 19.71 -7.93
CA ASN A 17 24.03 20.01 -7.30
C ASN A 17 25.26 19.42 -8.01
N LEU A 18 25.06 18.68 -9.12
CA LEU A 18 26.17 18.12 -9.90
C LEU A 18 27.03 19.21 -10.53
N LYS A 19 28.33 19.08 -10.44
CA LYS A 19 29.34 20.08 -10.87
C LYS A 19 30.03 19.70 -12.18
N GLY A 20 29.26 19.39 -13.23
CA GLY A 20 29.80 18.94 -14.51
C GLY A 20 30.43 17.54 -14.41
N ALA A 21 29.78 16.64 -13.70
CA ALA A 21 30.26 15.29 -13.48
C ALA A 21 30.42 14.53 -14.81
N SER A 22 31.60 13.93 -15.00
CA SER A 22 31.92 13.12 -16.19
C SER A 22 32.47 11.78 -15.72
N LEU A 23 31.88 10.68 -16.23
CA LEU A 23 32.26 9.31 -15.83
C LEU A 23 31.86 8.30 -16.90
N ALA A 24 32.50 7.11 -16.84
CA ALA A 24 32.12 5.95 -17.64
C ALA A 24 31.69 4.81 -16.72
N ILE A 25 30.54 4.24 -16.97
CA ILE A 25 29.93 3.14 -16.21
C ILE A 25 29.88 1.90 -17.10
N PRO A 26 30.42 0.75 -16.69
CA PRO A 26 30.42 -0.46 -17.50
C PRO A 26 29.00 -1.01 -17.69
N ARG A 27 28.71 -1.52 -18.89
CA ARG A 27 27.46 -2.21 -19.21
C ARG A 27 27.56 -3.69 -18.80
N GLY A 28 26.39 -4.31 -18.54
CA GLY A 28 26.32 -5.72 -18.16
C GLY A 28 26.91 -6.03 -16.79
N GLN A 29 27.03 -5.02 -15.93
CA GLN A 29 27.55 -5.16 -14.58
C GLN A 29 26.56 -4.69 -13.53
N PHE A 30 26.75 -5.12 -12.28
CA PHE A 30 26.07 -4.63 -11.10
C PHE A 30 26.85 -3.45 -10.54
N VAL A 31 26.29 -2.25 -10.69
CA VAL A 31 26.90 -0.96 -10.34
C VAL A 31 26.16 -0.37 -9.14
N VAL A 32 26.88 0.05 -8.12
CA VAL A 32 26.30 0.80 -6.99
C VAL A 32 26.74 2.25 -7.06
N VAL A 33 25.78 3.17 -6.95
CA VAL A 33 25.98 4.61 -6.83
C VAL A 33 25.75 4.98 -5.36
N THR A 34 26.77 5.48 -4.68
CA THR A 34 26.76 5.79 -3.25
C THR A 34 27.27 7.18 -2.94
N GLY A 35 27.30 7.57 -1.65
CA GLY A 35 27.79 8.84 -1.14
C GLY A 35 26.88 9.42 -0.05
N LEU A 36 27.26 10.54 0.53
CA LEU A 36 26.49 11.23 1.58
C LEU A 36 25.07 11.58 1.16
N SER A 37 24.15 11.70 2.11
CA SER A 37 22.80 12.22 1.85
C SER A 37 22.90 13.64 1.27
N GLY A 38 22.18 13.93 0.16
CA GLY A 38 22.30 15.21 -0.52
C GLY A 38 23.57 15.42 -1.34
N SER A 39 24.40 14.41 -1.58
CA SER A 39 25.63 14.53 -2.39
C SER A 39 25.39 14.61 -3.88
N GLY A 40 24.21 14.19 -4.39
CA GLY A 40 23.83 14.21 -5.81
C GLY A 40 23.70 12.83 -6.47
N LYS A 41 23.63 11.75 -5.70
CA LYS A 41 23.43 10.37 -6.19
C LYS A 41 22.17 10.23 -7.07
N SER A 42 21.03 10.62 -6.51
CA SER A 42 19.74 10.56 -7.23
C SER A 42 19.72 11.51 -8.42
N SER A 43 20.39 12.68 -8.31
CA SER A 43 20.56 13.61 -9.44
C SER A 43 21.34 12.97 -10.58
N LEU A 44 22.35 12.14 -10.30
CA LEU A 44 23.09 11.40 -11.32
C LEU A 44 22.26 10.24 -11.89
N ALA A 45 21.74 9.36 -11.02
CA ALA A 45 21.09 8.11 -11.42
C ALA A 45 19.69 8.36 -12.03
N PHE A 46 18.87 9.22 -11.42
CA PHE A 46 17.48 9.44 -11.85
C PHE A 46 17.31 10.70 -12.67
N ASP A 47 17.74 11.87 -12.20
CA ASP A 47 17.49 13.13 -12.89
C ASP A 47 18.41 13.34 -14.13
N THR A 48 19.48 12.55 -14.26
CA THR A 48 20.37 12.59 -15.43
C THR A 48 20.23 11.33 -16.28
N ILE A 49 20.64 10.17 -15.79
CA ILE A 49 20.73 8.94 -16.59
C ILE A 49 19.34 8.42 -16.96
N TYR A 50 18.47 8.25 -15.98
CA TYR A 50 17.10 7.76 -16.21
C TYR A 50 16.29 8.75 -17.04
N ALA A 51 16.34 10.03 -16.70
CA ALA A 51 15.61 11.08 -17.41
C ALA A 51 15.98 11.15 -18.91
N GLU A 52 17.28 11.04 -19.25
CA GLU A 52 17.73 11.00 -20.65
C GLU A 52 17.31 9.70 -21.36
N GLY A 53 17.37 8.53 -20.65
CA GLY A 53 16.89 7.28 -21.21
C GLY A 53 15.39 7.29 -21.51
N GLN A 54 14.60 7.82 -20.57
CA GLN A 54 13.16 8.00 -20.75
C GLN A 54 12.85 8.97 -21.90
N ARG A 55 13.55 10.11 -21.97
CA ARG A 55 13.41 11.08 -23.06
C ARG A 55 13.67 10.43 -24.43
N ARG A 56 14.76 9.67 -24.58
CA ARG A 56 15.08 8.94 -25.82
C ARG A 56 14.02 7.91 -26.18
N TYR A 57 13.50 7.18 -25.20
CA TYR A 57 12.40 6.23 -25.43
C TYR A 57 11.16 6.97 -25.93
N MET A 58 10.79 8.09 -25.30
CA MET A 58 9.66 8.92 -25.73
C MET A 58 9.87 9.48 -27.15
N ASP A 59 11.10 9.79 -27.54
CA ASP A 59 11.42 10.26 -28.90
C ASP A 59 11.16 9.19 -29.98
N THR A 60 11.11 7.92 -29.63
CA THR A 60 10.77 6.84 -30.57
C THR A 60 9.26 6.69 -30.79
N LEU A 61 8.43 7.28 -29.94
CA LEU A 61 6.98 7.19 -30.02
C LEU A 61 6.39 8.09 -31.12
N SER A 62 5.17 7.75 -31.57
CA SER A 62 4.45 8.55 -32.57
C SER A 62 4.18 9.98 -32.07
N THR A 63 4.06 10.94 -33.00
CA THR A 63 3.75 12.35 -32.68
C THR A 63 2.47 12.49 -31.85
N TYR A 64 1.48 11.64 -32.11
CA TYR A 64 0.24 11.59 -31.33
C TYR A 64 0.48 11.19 -29.87
N ALA A 65 1.27 10.14 -29.62
CA ALA A 65 1.63 9.71 -28.27
C ALA A 65 2.45 10.78 -27.52
N LYS A 66 3.40 11.44 -28.20
CA LYS A 66 4.18 12.57 -27.64
C LYS A 66 3.29 13.73 -27.19
N HIS A 67 2.25 14.04 -27.96
CA HIS A 67 1.32 15.13 -27.63
C HIS A 67 0.50 14.81 -26.37
N PHE A 68 0.15 13.52 -26.16
CA PHE A 68 -0.58 13.08 -24.99
C PHE A 68 0.29 12.98 -23.73
N MET A 69 1.54 12.59 -23.87
CA MET A 69 2.45 12.31 -22.75
C MET A 69 3.30 13.52 -22.33
N GLY A 70 3.20 14.63 -23.07
CA GLY A 70 4.01 15.82 -22.82
C GLY A 70 5.44 15.71 -23.36
N ILE A 71 6.12 16.86 -23.48
CA ILE A 71 7.53 16.94 -23.87
C ILE A 71 8.36 16.85 -22.59
N LEU A 72 9.20 15.82 -22.48
CA LEU A 72 10.18 15.73 -21.39
C LEU A 72 11.33 16.71 -21.69
N GLU A 73 11.67 17.52 -20.68
CA GLU A 73 12.84 18.40 -20.76
C GLU A 73 14.12 17.57 -20.85
N LYS A 74 15.08 18.05 -21.64
CA LYS A 74 16.40 17.42 -21.70
C LYS A 74 17.12 17.69 -20.37
N PRO A 75 17.67 16.66 -19.70
CA PRO A 75 18.45 16.88 -18.50
C PRO A 75 19.69 17.75 -18.80
N GLU A 76 20.16 18.48 -17.80
CA GLU A 76 21.34 19.34 -17.90
C GLU A 76 22.61 18.49 -17.97
N VAL A 77 22.89 17.94 -19.15
CA VAL A 77 24.06 17.11 -19.46
C VAL A 77 24.55 17.42 -20.88
N GLU A 78 25.84 17.43 -21.06
CA GLU A 78 26.44 17.71 -22.37
C GLU A 78 26.18 16.54 -23.33
N SER A 79 26.54 15.32 -22.92
CA SER A 79 26.25 14.12 -23.71
C SER A 79 26.17 12.86 -22.82
N ILE A 80 25.35 11.89 -23.26
CA ILE A 80 25.36 10.51 -22.75
C ILE A 80 25.38 9.57 -23.94
N THR A 81 26.34 8.63 -23.97
CA THR A 81 26.45 7.61 -25.02
C THR A 81 26.38 6.21 -24.40
N GLY A 82 26.11 5.19 -25.19
CA GLY A 82 26.04 3.79 -24.76
C GLY A 82 24.82 3.41 -23.91
N LEU A 83 23.82 4.29 -23.80
CA LEU A 83 22.64 4.05 -22.95
C LEU A 83 21.73 2.98 -23.57
N SER A 84 21.39 1.94 -22.78
CA SER A 84 20.36 0.94 -23.11
C SER A 84 18.97 1.47 -22.77
N PRO A 85 17.87 0.80 -23.23
CA PRO A 85 16.55 1.04 -22.65
C PRO A 85 16.61 0.94 -21.12
N ILE A 86 15.92 1.85 -20.43
CA ILE A 86 16.04 1.99 -18.98
C ILE A 86 14.71 1.77 -18.28
N ILE A 87 14.74 1.05 -17.18
CA ILE A 87 13.60 0.82 -16.28
C ILE A 87 13.98 1.29 -14.88
N ALA A 88 13.21 2.25 -14.34
CA ALA A 88 13.39 2.70 -12.97
C ALA A 88 12.44 2.01 -12.01
N ILE A 89 12.94 1.63 -10.84
CA ILE A 89 12.18 1.06 -9.75
C ILE A 89 12.38 1.94 -8.50
N GLU A 90 11.51 2.95 -8.38
CA GLU A 90 11.53 3.92 -7.28
C GLU A 90 10.69 3.42 -6.09
N GLN A 91 10.95 3.97 -4.91
CA GLN A 91 10.20 3.67 -3.68
C GLN A 91 8.77 4.21 -3.65
N LYS A 92 8.41 5.17 -4.51
CA LYS A 92 7.10 5.82 -4.44
C LYS A 92 5.98 4.78 -4.46
N THR A 93 5.18 4.78 -3.41
CA THR A 93 3.98 3.93 -3.30
C THR A 93 3.05 4.22 -4.46
N THR A 94 2.83 3.23 -5.29
CA THR A 94 1.89 3.34 -6.40
C THR A 94 0.47 3.36 -5.88
N GLY A 95 -0.23 4.42 -6.22
CA GLY A 95 -1.67 4.51 -6.34
C GLY A 95 -2.52 4.04 -5.17
N SER A 96 -3.32 4.94 -4.65
CA SER A 96 -4.38 4.70 -3.65
C SER A 96 -5.57 3.88 -4.18
N ASN A 97 -5.40 3.04 -5.21
CA ASN A 97 -6.50 2.24 -5.72
C ASN A 97 -6.82 1.10 -4.74
N PRO A 98 -7.98 1.13 -4.06
CA PRO A 98 -8.33 0.13 -3.03
C PRO A 98 -8.56 -1.28 -3.60
N ARG A 99 -8.63 -1.42 -4.92
CA ARG A 99 -8.77 -2.71 -5.59
C ARG A 99 -7.45 -3.36 -5.98
N SER A 100 -6.34 -2.64 -5.93
CA SER A 100 -5.02 -3.21 -6.24
C SER A 100 -4.55 -4.11 -5.11
N THR A 101 -4.10 -5.32 -5.48
CA THR A 101 -3.54 -6.33 -4.56
C THR A 101 -2.19 -6.81 -5.08
N VAL A 102 -1.42 -7.49 -4.23
CA VAL A 102 -0.18 -8.15 -4.64
C VAL A 102 -0.42 -9.03 -5.86
N GLY A 103 -1.46 -9.87 -5.85
CA GLY A 103 -1.80 -10.76 -6.96
C GLY A 103 -2.12 -10.05 -8.28
N THR A 104 -2.72 -8.84 -8.23
CA THR A 104 -3.05 -8.09 -9.45
C THR A 104 -1.84 -7.35 -10.03
N ILE A 105 -0.94 -6.84 -9.19
CA ILE A 105 0.28 -6.14 -9.68
C ILE A 105 1.27 -7.14 -10.27
N THR A 106 1.37 -8.35 -9.69
CA THR A 106 2.26 -9.41 -10.16
C THR A 106 1.66 -10.21 -11.32
N GLU A 107 0.42 -9.93 -11.70
CA GLU A 107 -0.37 -10.68 -12.70
C GLU A 107 -0.62 -12.16 -12.30
N ILE A 108 -0.15 -12.61 -11.14
CA ILE A 108 -0.37 -13.98 -10.66
C ILE A 108 -1.86 -14.29 -10.55
N TYR A 109 -2.67 -13.32 -10.08
CA TYR A 109 -4.10 -13.47 -9.96
C TYR A 109 -4.79 -13.69 -11.31
N ASP A 110 -4.28 -13.11 -12.40
CA ASP A 110 -4.82 -13.30 -13.74
C ASP A 110 -4.62 -14.73 -14.24
N PHE A 111 -3.44 -15.32 -13.98
CA PHE A 111 -3.18 -16.73 -14.26
C PHE A 111 -3.99 -17.66 -13.35
N LEU A 112 -4.18 -17.32 -12.06
CA LEU A 112 -5.06 -18.10 -11.17
C LEU A 112 -6.51 -18.10 -11.67
N ARG A 113 -7.05 -16.96 -12.10
CA ARG A 113 -8.40 -16.89 -12.69
C ARG A 113 -8.52 -17.78 -13.93
N LEU A 114 -7.48 -17.81 -14.76
CA LEU A 114 -7.45 -18.67 -15.93
C LEU A 114 -7.39 -20.15 -15.53
N LEU A 115 -6.56 -20.49 -14.54
CA LEU A 115 -6.45 -21.85 -14.00
C LEU A 115 -7.79 -22.34 -13.46
N TYR A 116 -8.48 -21.54 -12.63
CA TYR A 116 -9.79 -21.88 -12.07
C TYR A 116 -10.87 -22.00 -13.15
N ALA A 117 -10.87 -21.12 -14.14
CA ALA A 117 -11.82 -21.21 -15.24
C ALA A 117 -11.64 -22.46 -16.11
N ARG A 118 -10.45 -23.07 -16.15
CA ARG A 118 -10.12 -24.18 -17.05
C ARG A 118 -9.99 -25.52 -16.36
N ALA A 119 -9.55 -25.55 -15.11
CA ALA A 119 -9.20 -26.80 -14.41
C ALA A 119 -9.92 -26.99 -13.07
N SER A 120 -10.81 -26.08 -12.64
CA SER A 120 -11.56 -26.27 -11.40
C SER A 120 -12.69 -27.27 -11.55
N THR A 121 -12.98 -27.99 -10.48
CA THR A 121 -14.18 -28.83 -10.32
C THR A 121 -15.27 -27.97 -9.65
N ALA A 122 -16.48 -27.98 -10.26
CA ALA A 122 -17.65 -27.35 -9.67
C ALA A 122 -18.32 -28.29 -8.66
N TYR A 123 -18.79 -27.77 -7.54
CA TYR A 123 -19.50 -28.51 -6.52
C TYR A 123 -20.92 -27.94 -6.33
N SER A 124 -21.88 -28.83 -6.06
CA SER A 124 -23.26 -28.44 -5.83
C SER A 124 -23.40 -27.62 -4.53
N PRO A 125 -24.10 -26.47 -4.57
CA PRO A 125 -24.36 -25.65 -3.38
C PRO A 125 -25.14 -26.37 -2.28
N GLU A 126 -25.97 -27.36 -2.64
CA GLU A 126 -26.86 -28.06 -1.70
C GLU A 126 -26.26 -29.38 -1.22
N THR A 127 -25.68 -30.16 -2.12
CA THR A 127 -25.23 -31.53 -1.79
C THR A 127 -23.73 -31.61 -1.52
N GLY A 128 -22.96 -30.59 -1.94
CA GLY A 128 -21.50 -30.63 -1.88
C GLY A 128 -20.82 -31.63 -2.80
N LYS A 129 -21.61 -32.35 -3.63
CA LYS A 129 -21.06 -33.31 -4.60
C LYS A 129 -20.52 -32.60 -5.85
N PRO A 130 -19.55 -33.22 -6.56
CA PRO A 130 -19.07 -32.70 -7.83
C PRO A 130 -20.20 -32.57 -8.84
N MET A 131 -20.26 -31.48 -9.56
CA MET A 131 -21.20 -31.29 -10.68
C MET A 131 -20.59 -31.85 -11.95
N VAL A 132 -21.44 -32.36 -12.80
CA VAL A 132 -21.07 -33.03 -14.06
C VAL A 132 -21.74 -32.37 -15.25
N ARG A 133 -21.15 -32.57 -16.41
CA ARG A 133 -21.74 -32.26 -17.71
C ARG A 133 -21.65 -33.48 -18.58
N TYR A 134 -22.67 -33.66 -19.39
CA TYR A 134 -22.78 -34.84 -20.24
C TYR A 134 -22.80 -34.42 -21.72
N THR A 135 -22.24 -35.26 -22.58
CA THR A 135 -22.50 -35.18 -24.03
C THR A 135 -23.84 -35.83 -24.35
N ASP A 136 -24.36 -35.53 -25.54
CA ASP A 136 -25.63 -36.11 -25.99
C ASP A 136 -25.58 -37.65 -26.01
N GLU A 137 -24.45 -38.23 -26.46
CA GLU A 137 -24.21 -39.65 -26.47
C GLU A 137 -24.17 -40.27 -25.07
N GLN A 138 -23.49 -39.59 -24.15
CA GLN A 138 -23.40 -40.00 -22.73
C GLN A 138 -24.78 -39.99 -22.06
N ILE A 139 -25.61 -38.97 -22.32
CA ILE A 139 -26.97 -38.91 -21.76
C ILE A 139 -27.79 -40.13 -22.27
N VAL A 140 -27.74 -40.42 -23.56
CA VAL A 140 -28.46 -41.56 -24.14
C VAL A 140 -27.95 -42.86 -23.56
N SER A 141 -26.62 -43.09 -23.50
CA SER A 141 -26.03 -44.31 -22.93
C SER A 141 -26.44 -44.54 -21.48
N LEU A 142 -26.34 -43.50 -20.65
CA LEU A 142 -26.71 -43.58 -19.23
C LEU A 142 -28.20 -43.83 -19.01
N ILE A 143 -29.07 -43.29 -19.86
CA ILE A 143 -30.51 -43.58 -19.84
C ILE A 143 -30.73 -45.02 -20.21
N MET A 144 -30.06 -45.53 -21.24
CA MET A 144 -30.20 -46.94 -21.69
C MET A 144 -29.68 -47.94 -20.66
N GLU A 145 -28.56 -47.61 -19.96
CA GLU A 145 -27.96 -48.52 -18.97
C GLU A 145 -28.72 -48.53 -17.64
N ASN A 146 -29.05 -47.35 -17.10
CA ASN A 146 -29.61 -47.26 -15.76
C ASN A 146 -31.11 -47.46 -15.68
N TYR A 147 -31.86 -47.28 -16.80
CA TYR A 147 -33.32 -47.37 -16.83
C TYR A 147 -33.83 -48.46 -17.74
N GLN A 148 -32.99 -49.45 -18.07
CA GLN A 148 -33.38 -50.56 -18.90
C GLN A 148 -34.62 -51.25 -18.33
N ASP A 149 -35.65 -51.46 -19.17
CA ASP A 149 -36.93 -52.10 -18.91
C ASP A 149 -37.80 -51.40 -17.81
N ARG A 150 -37.41 -50.19 -17.32
CA ARG A 150 -38.22 -49.39 -16.38
C ARG A 150 -39.11 -48.40 -17.10
N LYS A 151 -40.27 -48.13 -16.54
CA LYS A 151 -41.16 -47.06 -17.04
C LYS A 151 -40.68 -45.71 -16.53
N CYS A 152 -40.37 -44.79 -17.43
CA CYS A 152 -39.83 -43.48 -17.10
C CYS A 152 -40.49 -42.35 -17.86
N TYR A 153 -40.55 -41.18 -17.27
CA TYR A 153 -40.88 -39.95 -17.95
C TYR A 153 -39.59 -39.17 -18.32
N LEU A 154 -39.48 -38.75 -19.56
CA LEU A 154 -38.44 -37.86 -20.02
C LEU A 154 -38.95 -36.42 -19.92
N LEU A 155 -38.28 -35.62 -19.11
CA LEU A 155 -38.69 -34.28 -18.71
C LEU A 155 -37.76 -33.21 -19.26
N ALA A 156 -38.34 -32.13 -19.79
CA ALA A 156 -37.57 -30.92 -20.16
C ALA A 156 -37.79 -29.83 -19.13
N PRO A 157 -36.79 -29.44 -18.32
CA PRO A 157 -36.92 -28.34 -17.36
C PRO A 157 -37.06 -26.99 -18.06
N MET A 158 -38.24 -26.40 -17.99
CA MET A 158 -38.57 -25.13 -18.63
C MET A 158 -38.40 -23.93 -17.71
N VAL A 159 -38.76 -24.08 -16.42
CA VAL A 159 -38.63 -23.07 -15.37
C VAL A 159 -38.01 -23.71 -14.13
N LYS A 160 -37.00 -23.06 -13.56
CA LYS A 160 -36.29 -23.53 -12.35
C LYS A 160 -36.39 -22.46 -11.28
N GLY A 161 -37.29 -22.61 -10.30
CA GLY A 161 -37.40 -21.80 -9.11
C GLY A 161 -37.67 -20.29 -9.34
N ARG A 162 -38.47 -19.93 -10.33
CA ARG A 162 -38.77 -18.53 -10.66
C ARG A 162 -40.23 -18.19 -10.39
N LYS A 163 -40.49 -16.98 -9.86
CA LYS A 163 -41.84 -16.42 -9.67
C LYS A 163 -42.47 -16.08 -11.01
N GLY A 164 -43.78 -16.32 -11.15
CA GLY A 164 -44.51 -15.96 -12.36
C GLY A 164 -45.79 -16.76 -12.54
N HIS A 165 -46.76 -16.27 -13.29
CA HIS A 165 -48.03 -16.95 -13.57
C HIS A 165 -47.98 -17.97 -14.73
N TYR A 166 -46.97 -17.87 -15.59
CA TYR A 166 -46.61 -18.79 -16.69
C TYR A 166 -47.72 -19.17 -17.68
N LYS A 167 -48.80 -18.41 -17.74
CA LYS A 167 -49.95 -18.69 -18.62
C LYS A 167 -49.55 -18.86 -20.08
N GLU A 168 -48.77 -17.94 -20.63
CA GLU A 168 -48.31 -17.97 -22.01
C GLU A 168 -47.46 -19.19 -22.32
N LEU A 169 -46.56 -19.56 -21.38
CA LEU A 169 -45.71 -20.75 -21.51
C LEU A 169 -46.57 -22.02 -21.58
N LEU A 170 -47.55 -22.19 -20.70
CA LEU A 170 -48.45 -23.34 -20.67
C LEU A 170 -49.30 -23.39 -21.94
N GLU A 171 -49.77 -22.26 -22.43
CA GLU A 171 -50.52 -22.22 -23.71
C GLU A 171 -49.65 -22.59 -24.91
N GLN A 172 -48.42 -22.16 -24.97
CA GLN A 172 -47.45 -22.55 -26.01
C GLN A 172 -47.18 -24.07 -26.03
N MET A 173 -47.05 -24.69 -24.85
CA MET A 173 -46.90 -26.13 -24.74
C MET A 173 -48.12 -26.89 -25.28
N ARG A 174 -49.33 -26.42 -24.93
CA ARG A 174 -50.61 -27.02 -25.47
C ARG A 174 -50.69 -26.89 -26.99
N LYS A 175 -50.40 -25.72 -27.55
CA LYS A 175 -50.38 -25.52 -29.00
C LYS A 175 -49.42 -26.43 -29.75
N ARG A 176 -48.35 -26.86 -29.09
CA ARG A 176 -47.35 -27.81 -29.65
C ARG A 176 -47.74 -29.26 -29.47
N GLY A 177 -48.94 -29.55 -28.87
CA GLY A 177 -49.49 -30.90 -28.75
C GLY A 177 -49.03 -31.69 -27.53
N TYR A 178 -48.37 -31.04 -26.55
CA TYR A 178 -48.00 -31.72 -25.30
C TYR A 178 -49.24 -31.80 -24.38
N THR A 179 -49.31 -32.92 -23.63
CA THR A 179 -50.48 -33.21 -22.79
C THR A 179 -50.15 -33.11 -21.30
N GLN A 180 -48.90 -33.35 -20.88
CA GLN A 180 -48.50 -33.41 -19.48
C GLN A 180 -47.33 -32.51 -19.15
N VAL A 181 -47.37 -32.02 -17.93
CA VAL A 181 -46.33 -31.18 -17.33
C VAL A 181 -46.15 -31.57 -15.87
N ARG A 182 -44.96 -31.52 -15.36
CA ARG A 182 -44.65 -31.64 -13.92
C ARG A 182 -44.45 -30.26 -13.34
N ILE A 183 -45.28 -29.89 -12.36
CA ILE A 183 -45.24 -28.56 -11.70
C ILE A 183 -45.00 -28.77 -10.22
N ASP A 184 -43.94 -28.13 -9.68
CA ASP A 184 -43.55 -28.19 -8.27
C ASP A 184 -43.49 -29.64 -7.69
N GLY A 185 -43.13 -30.60 -8.56
CA GLY A 185 -42.99 -32.00 -8.19
C GLY A 185 -44.20 -32.88 -8.53
N GLU A 186 -45.33 -32.30 -8.89
CA GLU A 186 -46.57 -33.04 -9.20
C GLU A 186 -46.82 -33.09 -10.69
N LEU A 187 -47.18 -34.26 -11.20
CA LEU A 187 -47.60 -34.49 -12.60
C LEU A 187 -49.03 -34.00 -12.79
N CYS A 188 -49.22 -33.08 -13.70
CA CYS A 188 -50.52 -32.48 -14.03
C CYS A 188 -50.82 -32.60 -15.51
N GLU A 189 -52.12 -32.73 -15.84
CA GLU A 189 -52.58 -32.59 -17.21
C GLU A 189 -52.55 -31.13 -17.63
N LEU A 190 -51.90 -30.82 -18.72
CA LEU A 190 -51.67 -29.46 -19.17
C LEU A 190 -52.97 -28.69 -19.45
N ASN A 191 -54.07 -29.41 -19.76
CA ASN A 191 -55.39 -28.84 -20.01
C ASN A 191 -56.10 -28.36 -18.72
N GLU A 192 -55.72 -28.88 -17.58
CA GLU A 192 -56.33 -28.53 -16.28
C GLU A 192 -55.67 -27.29 -15.62
N VAL A 193 -54.45 -26.97 -16.04
CA VAL A 193 -53.68 -25.86 -15.45
C VAL A 193 -53.70 -24.64 -16.33
N THR A 194 -54.44 -23.59 -15.96
CA THR A 194 -54.57 -22.35 -16.75
C THR A 194 -53.52 -21.32 -16.42
N SER A 195 -53.13 -21.19 -15.14
CA SER A 195 -52.12 -20.26 -14.67
C SER A 195 -51.63 -20.66 -13.27
N LEU A 196 -50.46 -20.20 -12.89
CA LEU A 196 -49.81 -20.47 -11.59
C LEU A 196 -49.82 -19.22 -10.70
N ASP A 197 -49.55 -19.42 -9.38
CA ASP A 197 -49.48 -18.31 -8.44
C ASP A 197 -48.26 -17.42 -8.75
N ARG A 198 -48.54 -16.17 -9.07
CA ARG A 198 -47.52 -15.15 -9.46
C ARG A 198 -46.44 -14.94 -8.40
N TYR A 199 -46.75 -15.10 -7.12
CA TYR A 199 -45.90 -14.76 -5.99
C TYR A 199 -45.04 -15.95 -5.51
N LYS A 200 -45.35 -17.17 -5.88
CA LYS A 200 -44.58 -18.38 -5.60
C LYS A 200 -43.52 -18.64 -6.66
N ALA A 201 -42.43 -19.25 -6.25
CA ALA A 201 -41.39 -19.75 -7.14
C ALA A 201 -41.82 -21.13 -7.63
N HIS A 202 -41.85 -21.35 -8.93
CA HIS A 202 -42.30 -22.60 -9.57
C HIS A 202 -41.17 -23.32 -10.28
N PHE A 203 -41.26 -24.65 -10.26
CA PHE A 203 -40.47 -25.55 -11.08
C PHE A 203 -41.42 -26.17 -12.11
N ILE A 204 -41.16 -25.98 -13.41
CA ILE A 204 -42.02 -26.45 -14.50
C ILE A 204 -41.18 -27.30 -15.44
N GLU A 205 -41.53 -28.55 -15.57
CA GLU A 205 -40.87 -29.55 -16.39
C GLU A 205 -41.87 -30.15 -17.37
N LEU A 206 -41.60 -29.99 -18.66
CA LEU A 206 -42.46 -30.51 -19.72
C LEU A 206 -42.19 -32.00 -19.92
N VAL A 207 -43.22 -32.82 -19.92
CA VAL A 207 -43.11 -34.24 -20.25
C VAL A 207 -42.98 -34.37 -21.76
N ILE A 208 -41.79 -34.76 -22.22
CA ILE A 208 -41.49 -34.92 -23.66
C ILE A 208 -41.88 -36.30 -24.18
N ASP A 209 -41.59 -37.34 -23.40
CA ASP A 209 -41.87 -38.72 -23.79
C ASP A 209 -42.05 -39.64 -22.57
N ARG A 210 -42.78 -40.73 -22.75
CA ARG A 210 -42.90 -41.83 -21.80
C ARG A 210 -42.08 -42.99 -22.34
N LEU A 211 -41.00 -43.35 -21.66
CA LEU A 211 -40.02 -44.31 -22.14
C LEU A 211 -40.09 -45.61 -21.33
N LYS A 212 -39.79 -46.70 -22.01
CA LYS A 212 -39.35 -47.96 -21.41
C LYS A 212 -38.12 -48.40 -22.22
N PRO A 213 -36.92 -47.96 -21.83
CA PRO A 213 -35.71 -48.14 -22.61
C PRO A 213 -35.44 -49.62 -22.90
N THR A 214 -35.38 -49.99 -24.19
CA THR A 214 -34.91 -51.27 -24.67
C THR A 214 -33.90 -51.03 -25.77
N GLN A 215 -33.05 -52.05 -26.05
CA GLN A 215 -32.05 -51.97 -27.14
C GLN A 215 -32.63 -51.62 -28.51
N LYS A 216 -33.89 -51.96 -28.75
CA LYS A 216 -34.61 -51.69 -30.03
C LYS A 216 -35.03 -50.22 -30.15
N ASP A 217 -35.13 -49.46 -29.03
CA ASP A 217 -35.68 -48.12 -29.00
C ASP A 217 -34.58 -47.02 -29.00
N GLU A 218 -33.31 -47.36 -29.16
CA GLU A 218 -32.19 -46.40 -29.07
C GLU A 218 -32.39 -45.17 -29.97
N LYS A 219 -32.80 -45.35 -31.22
CA LYS A 219 -33.04 -44.24 -32.17
C LYS A 219 -34.17 -43.32 -31.70
N ARG A 220 -35.24 -43.88 -31.13
CA ARG A 220 -36.38 -43.13 -30.59
C ARG A 220 -35.95 -42.34 -29.36
N ILE A 221 -35.26 -43.00 -28.44
CA ILE A 221 -34.75 -42.36 -27.20
C ILE A 221 -33.80 -41.21 -27.53
N LYS A 222 -32.89 -41.41 -28.47
CA LYS A 222 -32.01 -40.36 -28.96
C LYS A 222 -32.80 -39.15 -29.49
N SER A 223 -33.83 -39.38 -30.29
CA SER A 223 -34.69 -38.28 -30.80
C SER A 223 -35.46 -37.58 -29.70
N SER A 224 -36.01 -38.32 -28.73
CA SER A 224 -36.72 -37.76 -27.56
C SER A 224 -35.79 -36.98 -26.65
N VAL A 225 -34.58 -37.47 -26.38
CA VAL A 225 -33.54 -36.76 -25.61
C VAL A 225 -33.13 -35.48 -26.31
N MET A 226 -32.91 -35.48 -27.63
CA MET A 226 -32.60 -34.27 -28.39
C MET A 226 -33.71 -33.23 -28.30
N SER A 227 -34.99 -33.70 -28.41
CA SER A 227 -36.12 -32.82 -28.21
C SER A 227 -36.17 -32.21 -26.79
N ALA A 228 -35.97 -33.05 -25.78
CA ALA A 228 -35.92 -32.59 -24.37
C ALA A 228 -34.80 -31.58 -24.10
N LEU A 229 -33.61 -31.83 -24.64
CA LEU A 229 -32.47 -30.91 -24.56
C LEU A 229 -32.75 -29.54 -25.24
N ASN A 230 -33.44 -29.56 -26.37
CA ASN A 230 -33.83 -28.34 -27.08
C ASN A 230 -34.82 -27.48 -26.24
N PHE A 231 -35.87 -28.12 -25.69
CA PHE A 231 -36.82 -27.44 -24.83
C PHE A 231 -36.19 -26.98 -23.49
N GLY A 232 -35.45 -27.88 -22.85
CA GLY A 232 -34.74 -27.60 -21.58
C GLY A 232 -33.47 -26.76 -21.72
N LYS A 233 -33.20 -26.21 -22.91
CA LYS A 233 -31.99 -25.40 -23.17
C LYS A 233 -30.69 -26.09 -22.73
N GLY A 234 -30.50 -27.31 -23.15
CA GLY A 234 -29.36 -28.15 -22.84
C GLY A 234 -29.50 -28.99 -21.56
N SER A 235 -30.63 -28.94 -20.89
CA SER A 235 -30.94 -29.74 -19.69
C SER A 235 -32.08 -30.70 -19.96
N VAL A 236 -32.03 -31.91 -19.39
CA VAL A 236 -33.06 -32.96 -19.44
C VAL A 236 -33.09 -33.69 -18.12
N ALA A 237 -34.24 -34.15 -17.72
CA ALA A 237 -34.37 -34.99 -16.53
C ALA A 237 -35.14 -36.29 -16.91
N ILE A 238 -34.86 -37.37 -16.19
CA ILE A 238 -35.61 -38.62 -16.29
C ILE A 238 -36.17 -38.94 -14.91
N MET A 239 -37.45 -39.33 -14.88
CA MET A 239 -38.15 -39.70 -13.65
C MET A 239 -38.62 -41.16 -13.79
N ASP A 240 -38.20 -41.96 -12.84
CA ASP A 240 -38.71 -43.33 -12.71
C ASP A 240 -40.15 -43.30 -12.18
N VAL A 241 -41.06 -44.00 -12.83
CA VAL A 241 -42.48 -43.99 -12.46
C VAL A 241 -42.75 -44.74 -11.16
N GLU A 242 -41.96 -45.75 -10.81
CA GLU A 242 -42.15 -46.57 -9.62
C GLU A 242 -41.56 -45.94 -8.36
N THR A 243 -40.34 -45.44 -8.48
CA THR A 243 -39.60 -44.84 -7.34
C THR A 243 -39.84 -43.33 -7.19
N GLN A 244 -40.36 -42.66 -8.22
CA GLN A 244 -40.50 -41.21 -8.32
C GLN A 244 -39.18 -40.44 -8.23
N GLU A 245 -38.05 -41.13 -8.30
CA GLU A 245 -36.71 -40.50 -8.32
C GLU A 245 -36.47 -39.82 -9.65
N VAL A 246 -35.89 -38.61 -9.55
CA VAL A 246 -35.57 -37.79 -10.71
C VAL A 246 -34.07 -37.60 -10.81
N HIS A 247 -33.49 -37.97 -11.94
CA HIS A 247 -32.10 -37.72 -12.27
C HIS A 247 -31.97 -36.67 -13.36
N HIS A 248 -31.09 -35.72 -13.16
CA HIS A 248 -30.89 -34.62 -14.06
C HIS A 248 -29.61 -34.76 -14.87
N PHE A 249 -29.71 -34.54 -16.17
CA PHE A 249 -28.58 -34.51 -17.11
C PHE A 249 -28.54 -33.13 -17.79
N SER A 250 -27.36 -32.66 -18.09
CA SER A 250 -27.23 -31.38 -18.79
C SER A 250 -25.91 -31.30 -19.56
N LYS A 251 -25.91 -30.55 -20.64
CA LYS A 251 -24.71 -30.11 -21.35
C LYS A 251 -23.92 -29.06 -20.56
N HIS A 252 -24.56 -28.41 -19.59
CA HIS A 252 -23.99 -27.46 -18.66
C HIS A 252 -23.69 -28.15 -17.32
N LEU A 253 -22.94 -27.46 -16.45
CA LEU A 253 -22.67 -27.94 -15.10
C LEU A 253 -23.98 -28.14 -14.32
N VAL A 254 -24.27 -29.37 -13.93
CA VAL A 254 -25.51 -29.74 -13.23
C VAL A 254 -25.18 -30.68 -12.07
N CYS A 255 -25.91 -30.53 -10.97
CA CYS A 255 -25.97 -31.55 -9.93
C CYS A 255 -26.93 -32.66 -10.37
N PRO A 256 -26.48 -33.92 -10.50
CA PRO A 256 -27.36 -35.03 -10.96
C PRO A 256 -28.57 -35.26 -10.05
N ASP A 257 -28.40 -35.03 -8.75
CA ASP A 257 -29.43 -35.32 -7.74
C ASP A 257 -30.50 -34.21 -7.66
N THR A 258 -30.10 -32.94 -7.74
CA THR A 258 -31.01 -31.80 -7.48
C THR A 258 -31.37 -31.00 -8.73
N GLY A 259 -30.66 -31.21 -9.84
CA GLY A 259 -30.87 -30.47 -11.10
C GLY A 259 -30.41 -28.99 -11.04
N ILE A 260 -29.80 -28.56 -9.92
CA ILE A 260 -29.23 -27.23 -9.83
C ILE A 260 -28.07 -27.12 -10.80
N SER A 261 -28.04 -26.00 -11.54
CA SER A 261 -27.00 -25.75 -12.54
C SER A 261 -26.24 -24.46 -12.18
N LEU A 262 -24.93 -24.51 -12.34
CA LEU A 262 -24.05 -23.34 -12.27
C LEU A 262 -23.69 -22.88 -13.69
N ALA A 263 -23.43 -21.58 -13.84
CA ALA A 263 -22.90 -21.03 -15.07
C ALA A 263 -21.49 -21.60 -15.34
N GLU A 264 -21.13 -21.76 -16.60
CA GLU A 264 -19.78 -22.15 -16.99
C GLU A 264 -18.77 -21.14 -16.48
N PRO A 265 -17.70 -21.60 -15.79
CA PRO A 265 -16.72 -20.69 -15.23
C PRO A 265 -15.88 -20.06 -16.34
N ALA A 266 -15.80 -18.74 -16.34
CA ALA A 266 -14.94 -17.97 -17.22
C ALA A 266 -13.96 -17.12 -16.39
N PRO A 267 -12.81 -16.69 -16.92
CA PRO A 267 -11.84 -15.93 -16.14
C PRO A 267 -12.42 -14.67 -15.50
N HIS A 268 -13.39 -14.02 -16.12
CA HIS A 268 -14.08 -12.84 -15.57
C HIS A 268 -15.01 -13.18 -14.39
N SER A 269 -15.49 -14.43 -14.29
CA SER A 269 -16.30 -14.89 -13.14
C SER A 269 -15.52 -14.88 -11.83
N PHE A 270 -14.21 -15.01 -11.90
CA PHE A 270 -13.29 -14.98 -10.74
C PHE A 270 -12.62 -13.62 -10.55
N SER A 271 -13.07 -12.57 -11.24
CA SER A 271 -12.48 -11.25 -11.13
C SER A 271 -13.30 -10.35 -10.20
N PHE A 272 -12.67 -9.84 -9.14
CA PHE A 272 -13.29 -8.83 -8.28
C PHE A 272 -13.33 -7.42 -8.92
N ASN A 273 -12.78 -7.25 -10.12
CA ASN A 273 -12.88 -6.04 -10.94
C ASN A 273 -13.97 -6.14 -12.03
N SER A 274 -14.56 -7.32 -12.23
CA SER A 274 -15.60 -7.57 -13.23
C SER A 274 -17.00 -7.61 -12.58
N PRO A 275 -18.05 -7.02 -13.20
CA PRO A 275 -19.42 -7.10 -12.72
C PRO A 275 -19.96 -8.52 -12.55
N GLN A 276 -19.45 -9.48 -13.32
CA GLN A 276 -19.87 -10.88 -13.23
C GLN A 276 -19.20 -11.63 -12.08
N GLY A 277 -18.02 -11.17 -11.61
CA GLY A 277 -17.24 -11.85 -10.60
C GLY A 277 -17.26 -11.19 -9.22
N TYR A 278 -17.46 -9.89 -9.13
CA TYR A 278 -17.39 -9.20 -7.87
C TYR A 278 -18.63 -9.43 -6.97
N CYS A 279 -18.45 -9.32 -5.66
CA CYS A 279 -19.53 -9.22 -4.69
C CYS A 279 -20.39 -7.97 -4.96
N THR A 280 -21.67 -8.16 -5.20
CA THR A 280 -22.60 -7.06 -5.53
C THR A 280 -22.77 -6.04 -4.40
N HIS A 281 -22.50 -6.41 -3.14
CA HIS A 281 -22.62 -5.54 -1.97
C HIS A 281 -21.42 -4.57 -1.85
N CYS A 282 -20.20 -5.09 -1.80
CA CYS A 282 -18.99 -4.27 -1.68
C CYS A 282 -18.36 -3.89 -3.04
N LYS A 283 -18.96 -4.32 -4.16
CA LYS A 283 -18.48 -4.07 -5.53
C LYS A 283 -16.99 -4.42 -5.72
N GLY A 284 -16.54 -5.52 -5.09
CA GLY A 284 -15.18 -6.01 -5.23
C GLY A 284 -14.16 -5.39 -4.26
N LEU A 285 -14.58 -4.58 -3.30
CA LEU A 285 -13.67 -3.97 -2.33
C LEU A 285 -13.32 -4.91 -1.16
N GLY A 286 -14.19 -5.86 -0.82
CA GLY A 286 -14.03 -6.77 0.33
C GLY A 286 -14.38 -6.12 1.67
N ILE A 287 -14.44 -4.82 1.70
CA ILE A 287 -14.76 -3.99 2.87
C ILE A 287 -15.90 -3.03 2.51
N ILE A 288 -16.64 -2.61 3.51
CA ILE A 288 -17.65 -1.56 3.42
C ILE A 288 -17.40 -0.55 4.54
N VAL A 289 -17.89 0.66 4.32
CA VAL A 289 -17.99 1.64 5.41
C VAL A 289 -19.31 1.35 6.11
N ASP A 290 -19.25 0.90 7.35
CA ASP A 290 -20.43 0.71 8.16
C ASP A 290 -20.57 1.87 9.15
N VAL A 291 -21.80 2.33 9.31
CA VAL A 291 -22.17 3.40 10.22
C VAL A 291 -22.92 2.77 11.38
N ASN A 292 -22.18 2.34 12.40
CA ASN A 292 -22.80 1.87 13.63
C ASN A 292 -23.31 3.08 14.44
N MET A 293 -24.63 3.27 14.44
CA MET A 293 -25.27 4.37 15.14
C MET A 293 -25.01 4.36 16.66
N ASP A 294 -24.82 3.19 17.25
CA ASP A 294 -24.51 3.07 18.69
C ASP A 294 -23.09 3.55 19.02
N THR A 295 -22.16 3.44 18.08
CA THR A 295 -20.80 4.00 18.20
C THR A 295 -20.80 5.51 17.98
N ILE A 296 -21.64 6.00 17.06
CA ILE A 296 -21.75 7.43 16.74
C ILE A 296 -22.50 8.18 17.86
N ILE A 297 -23.56 7.60 18.38
CA ILE A 297 -24.43 8.18 19.41
C ILE A 297 -24.57 7.16 20.57
N PRO A 298 -23.51 6.95 21.38
CA PRO A 298 -23.52 5.96 22.44
C PRO A 298 -24.44 6.34 23.60
N ASN A 299 -24.76 7.61 23.73
CA ASN A 299 -25.68 8.12 24.75
C ASN A 299 -26.67 9.14 24.14
N ARG A 300 -27.88 8.72 23.88
CA ARG A 300 -28.94 9.57 23.31
C ARG A 300 -29.47 10.64 24.24
N ALA A 301 -29.25 10.49 25.55
CA ALA A 301 -29.60 11.51 26.55
C ALA A 301 -28.63 12.71 26.55
N ALA A 302 -27.48 12.59 25.92
CA ALA A 302 -26.52 13.68 25.75
C ALA A 302 -26.95 14.61 24.57
N SER A 303 -26.61 15.90 24.68
CA SER A 303 -26.87 16.88 23.62
C SER A 303 -25.78 16.88 22.54
N ILE A 304 -26.08 17.43 21.36
CA ILE A 304 -25.08 17.65 20.30
C ILE A 304 -23.98 18.58 20.82
N ALA A 305 -24.33 19.62 21.57
CA ALA A 305 -23.38 20.59 22.11
C ALA A 305 -22.38 19.97 23.10
N ASP A 306 -22.83 18.99 23.89
CA ASP A 306 -21.98 18.28 24.86
C ASP A 306 -21.18 17.12 24.25
N GLY A 307 -21.31 16.89 22.95
CA GLY A 307 -20.59 15.85 22.21
C GLY A 307 -21.31 14.50 22.18
N GLY A 308 -22.63 14.48 22.31
CA GLY A 308 -23.46 13.27 22.19
C GLY A 308 -23.32 12.59 20.84
N ILE A 309 -22.93 13.33 19.78
CA ILE A 309 -22.44 12.77 18.52
C ILE A 309 -20.92 12.72 18.57
N VAL A 310 -20.37 11.56 18.87
CA VAL A 310 -18.95 11.34 19.17
C VAL A 310 -17.99 11.87 18.07
N PRO A 311 -18.22 11.69 16.76
CA PRO A 311 -17.34 12.22 15.72
C PRO A 311 -17.33 13.75 15.63
N LEU A 312 -18.41 14.43 16.02
CA LEU A 312 -18.45 15.90 16.08
C LEU A 312 -17.68 16.46 17.26
N GLY A 313 -17.69 15.73 18.38
CA GLY A 313 -17.20 16.22 19.66
C GLY A 313 -18.05 17.35 20.24
N LYS A 314 -17.52 18.04 21.26
CA LYS A 314 -18.20 19.18 21.86
C LYS A 314 -18.28 20.38 20.91
N ILE A 315 -19.27 21.22 21.10
CA ILE A 315 -19.50 22.42 20.27
C ILE A 315 -18.26 23.34 20.22
N ARG A 316 -17.93 23.79 19.00
CA ARG A 316 -16.80 24.69 18.73
C ARG A 316 -17.15 25.60 17.55
N GLU A 317 -16.37 26.67 17.38
CA GLU A 317 -16.49 27.55 16.22
C GLU A 317 -15.83 26.92 14.98
N THR A 318 -16.61 26.15 14.22
CA THR A 318 -16.18 25.51 12.98
C THR A 318 -17.30 25.62 11.93
N LYS A 319 -16.90 25.66 10.66
CA LYS A 319 -17.87 25.66 9.54
C LYS A 319 -18.92 24.54 9.62
N LYS A 320 -18.54 23.36 10.14
CA LYS A 320 -19.49 22.26 10.34
C LYS A 320 -20.56 22.59 11.36
N PHE A 321 -20.18 23.13 12.52
CA PHE A 321 -21.15 23.57 13.52
C PHE A 321 -22.01 24.75 13.04
N ASP A 322 -21.48 25.61 12.15
CA ASP A 322 -22.27 26.71 11.56
C ASP A 322 -23.38 26.15 10.65
N VAL A 323 -23.09 25.10 9.87
CA VAL A 323 -24.11 24.40 9.07
C VAL A 323 -25.13 23.71 9.98
N ILE A 324 -24.68 23.01 11.03
CA ILE A 324 -25.57 22.33 11.99
C ILE A 324 -26.45 23.35 12.73
N ARG A 325 -25.94 24.53 13.08
CA ARG A 325 -26.77 25.63 13.61
C ARG A 325 -27.83 26.10 12.61
N SER A 326 -27.52 26.09 11.32
CA SER A 326 -28.52 26.42 10.28
C SER A 326 -29.58 25.33 10.12
N ILE A 327 -29.16 24.05 10.24
CA ILE A 327 -30.08 22.92 10.28
C ILE A 327 -31.00 23.05 11.52
N ALA A 328 -30.42 23.33 12.69
CA ALA A 328 -31.16 23.51 13.93
C ALA A 328 -32.24 24.62 13.82
N ARG A 329 -31.88 25.76 13.23
CA ARG A 329 -32.85 26.85 12.97
C ARG A 329 -33.99 26.44 12.03
N LYS A 330 -33.67 25.67 10.99
CA LYS A 330 -34.66 25.24 9.99
C LYS A 330 -35.62 24.20 10.53
N TYR A 331 -35.10 23.24 11.28
CA TYR A 331 -35.88 22.14 11.85
C TYR A 331 -36.38 22.44 13.28
N ASN A 332 -36.13 23.64 13.78
CA ASN A 332 -36.63 24.18 15.07
C ASN A 332 -36.26 23.34 16.28
N PHE A 333 -34.96 23.01 16.43
CA PHE A 333 -34.42 22.37 17.60
C PHE A 333 -33.19 23.13 18.12
N SER A 334 -32.79 22.87 19.38
CA SER A 334 -31.58 23.40 19.98
C SER A 334 -30.45 22.38 19.96
N LEU A 335 -29.21 22.83 19.75
CA LEU A 335 -28.03 21.94 19.88
C LEU A 335 -27.81 21.43 21.32
N TYR A 336 -28.51 22.02 22.30
CA TYR A 336 -28.48 21.64 23.71
C TYR A 336 -29.61 20.66 24.09
N ASP A 337 -30.56 20.37 23.17
CA ASP A 337 -31.60 19.37 23.38
C ASP A 337 -30.99 17.97 23.39
N PRO A 338 -31.50 17.04 24.22
CA PRO A 338 -31.11 15.64 24.17
C PRO A 338 -31.33 15.04 22.78
N ILE A 339 -30.41 14.22 22.30
CA ILE A 339 -30.51 13.63 20.96
C ILE A 339 -31.75 12.73 20.83
N GLU A 340 -32.22 12.14 21.93
CA GLU A 340 -33.43 11.31 21.95
C GLU A 340 -34.72 12.10 21.65
N GLU A 341 -34.72 13.41 21.87
CA GLU A 341 -35.86 14.29 21.58
C GLU A 341 -35.84 14.82 20.13
N LEU A 342 -34.71 14.62 19.39
CA LEU A 342 -34.58 15.06 18.01
C LEU A 342 -35.30 14.12 17.03
N PRO A 343 -35.95 14.65 15.97
CA PRO A 343 -36.54 13.81 14.94
C PRO A 343 -35.47 12.92 14.28
N GLU A 344 -35.77 11.65 14.02
CA GLU A 344 -34.86 10.72 13.34
C GLU A 344 -34.42 11.24 11.95
N GLU A 345 -35.23 12.04 11.27
CA GLU A 345 -34.86 12.70 10.00
C GLU A 345 -33.72 13.69 10.18
N VAL A 346 -33.70 14.43 11.29
CA VAL A 346 -32.63 15.38 11.64
C VAL A 346 -31.36 14.65 11.99
N ILE A 347 -31.46 13.58 12.78
CA ILE A 347 -30.32 12.73 13.14
C ILE A 347 -29.72 12.13 11.84
N SER A 348 -30.58 11.60 10.96
CA SER A 348 -30.16 11.07 9.66
C SER A 348 -29.49 12.13 8.79
N LEU A 349 -30.01 13.35 8.73
CA LEU A 349 -29.44 14.46 7.99
C LEU A 349 -28.06 14.86 8.56
N ILE A 350 -27.92 14.93 9.87
CA ILE A 350 -26.64 15.27 10.50
C ILE A 350 -25.62 14.15 10.26
N VAL A 351 -26.03 12.89 10.35
CA VAL A 351 -25.14 11.75 10.19
C VAL A 351 -24.77 11.52 8.72
N PHE A 352 -25.73 11.43 7.81
CA PHE A 352 -25.53 11.03 6.42
C PHE A 352 -25.43 12.20 5.45
N GLY A 353 -25.82 13.41 5.85
CA GLY A 353 -25.85 14.59 4.98
C GLY A 353 -27.13 14.70 4.14
N SER A 354 -27.19 15.77 3.37
CA SER A 354 -28.26 16.06 2.43
C SER A 354 -27.78 16.98 1.31
N ASP A 355 -28.33 16.80 0.11
CA ASP A 355 -28.12 17.73 -1.02
C ASP A 355 -28.86 19.07 -0.83
N GLU A 356 -29.62 19.18 0.25
CA GLU A 356 -30.33 20.41 0.60
C GLU A 356 -29.35 21.53 0.95
N LEU A 357 -29.68 22.76 0.50
CA LEU A 357 -28.83 23.92 0.74
C LEU A 357 -29.24 24.63 2.05
N PHE A 358 -28.29 24.85 2.91
CA PHE A 358 -28.45 25.58 4.18
C PHE A 358 -27.73 26.92 4.12
N ARG A 359 -28.38 27.97 4.64
CA ARG A 359 -27.82 29.31 4.69
C ARG A 359 -26.88 29.45 5.88
N VAL A 360 -25.56 29.61 5.64
CA VAL A 360 -24.54 29.77 6.66
C VAL A 360 -23.99 31.20 6.63
N GLY A 361 -23.82 31.83 7.80
CA GLY A 361 -23.38 33.21 7.95
C GLY A 361 -24.54 34.23 8.10
N GLU A 362 -24.18 35.49 8.38
CA GLU A 362 -25.12 36.58 8.60
C GLU A 362 -24.91 37.71 7.58
N GLY A 363 -25.98 38.36 7.16
CA GLY A 363 -25.95 39.52 6.26
C GLY A 363 -25.40 39.20 4.86
N ALA A 364 -24.59 40.11 4.33
CA ALA A 364 -24.01 40.03 2.98
C ALA A 364 -22.94 38.94 2.80
N SER A 365 -22.47 38.32 3.87
CA SER A 365 -21.47 37.22 3.84
C SER A 365 -22.10 35.82 3.98
N SER A 366 -23.43 35.71 3.84
CA SER A 366 -24.08 34.40 3.91
C SER A 366 -23.90 33.60 2.63
N GLU A 367 -23.52 32.31 2.79
CA GLU A 367 -23.35 31.34 1.72
C GLU A 367 -24.40 30.23 1.82
N MET A 368 -24.85 29.72 0.68
CA MET A 368 -25.68 28.50 0.62
C MET A 368 -24.79 27.30 0.47
N VAL A 369 -24.82 26.39 1.46
CA VAL A 369 -23.94 25.23 1.55
C VAL A 369 -24.76 23.97 1.75
N SER A 370 -24.45 22.90 0.99
CA SER A 370 -24.97 21.57 1.28
C SER A 370 -24.18 20.93 2.42
N PHE A 371 -24.80 20.04 3.18
CA PHE A 371 -24.15 19.35 4.27
C PHE A 371 -23.87 17.89 3.91
N SER A 372 -22.60 17.56 3.79
CA SER A 372 -22.15 16.20 3.44
C SER A 372 -22.31 15.17 4.56
N GLY A 373 -22.81 15.58 5.72
CA GLY A 373 -22.90 14.72 6.91
C GLY A 373 -21.55 14.50 7.62
N ILE A 374 -21.61 13.69 8.65
CA ILE A 374 -20.41 13.32 9.42
C ILE A 374 -19.83 11.95 9.02
N VAL A 375 -20.57 11.14 8.25
CA VAL A 375 -20.17 9.79 7.82
C VAL A 375 -18.89 9.81 6.99
N GLY A 376 -18.69 10.88 6.21
CA GLY A 376 -17.45 11.07 5.44
C GLY A 376 -16.18 11.17 6.30
N ASP A 377 -16.31 11.50 7.58
CA ASP A 377 -15.21 11.58 8.54
C ASP A 377 -15.03 10.28 9.34
N ILE A 378 -15.99 9.34 9.24
CA ILE A 378 -15.97 8.05 9.95
C ILE A 378 -15.33 7.03 9.04
N ASN A 379 -14.08 6.72 9.29
CA ASN A 379 -13.28 5.77 8.50
C ASN A 379 -13.34 4.32 9.03
N GLU A 380 -14.37 3.91 9.74
CA GLU A 380 -14.51 2.52 10.15
C GLU A 380 -14.85 1.64 8.95
N LYS A 381 -13.83 0.95 8.46
CA LYS A 381 -13.95 -0.04 7.40
C LYS A 381 -14.14 -1.40 8.04
N ILE A 382 -15.30 -2.00 7.85
CA ILE A 382 -15.57 -3.37 8.27
C ILE A 382 -15.48 -4.33 7.10
N VAL A 383 -15.17 -5.58 7.41
CA VAL A 383 -15.22 -6.67 6.41
C VAL A 383 -16.64 -6.80 5.87
N CYS A 384 -16.80 -6.89 4.57
CA CYS A 384 -18.12 -7.03 3.94
C CYS A 384 -18.83 -8.29 4.43
N PRO A 385 -19.99 -8.20 5.11
CA PRO A 385 -20.68 -9.36 5.69
C PRO A 385 -21.20 -10.33 4.62
N LYS A 386 -21.42 -9.86 3.40
CA LYS A 386 -21.95 -10.69 2.32
C LYS A 386 -20.91 -11.60 1.68
N CYS A 387 -19.67 -11.14 1.51
CA CYS A 387 -18.60 -11.95 0.93
C CYS A 387 -17.53 -12.36 1.94
N GLY A 388 -17.61 -11.93 3.21
CA GLY A 388 -16.61 -12.26 4.21
C GLY A 388 -15.20 -11.80 3.86
N GLY A 389 -15.05 -10.68 3.12
CA GLY A 389 -13.75 -10.15 2.69
C GLY A 389 -13.22 -10.73 1.37
N THR A 390 -13.79 -11.80 0.82
CA THR A 390 -13.29 -12.45 -0.40
C THR A 390 -13.39 -11.62 -1.67
N ARG A 391 -14.13 -10.50 -1.65
CA ARG A 391 -14.36 -9.58 -2.78
C ARG A 391 -15.20 -10.16 -3.91
N LEU A 392 -15.39 -11.49 -3.95
CA LEU A 392 -16.01 -12.24 -5.04
C LEU A 392 -17.48 -12.55 -4.78
N ASN A 393 -18.18 -12.90 -5.86
CA ASN A 393 -19.55 -13.43 -5.80
C ASN A 393 -19.55 -14.81 -5.11
N LYS A 394 -20.64 -15.15 -4.41
CA LYS A 394 -20.79 -16.43 -3.70
C LYS A 394 -20.64 -17.66 -4.59
N ASP A 395 -21.05 -17.57 -5.86
CA ASP A 395 -21.00 -18.69 -6.79
C ASP A 395 -19.56 -19.17 -7.06
N THR A 396 -18.56 -18.28 -6.90
CA THR A 396 -17.15 -18.62 -7.09
C THR A 396 -16.62 -19.60 -6.03
N ALA A 397 -17.25 -19.66 -4.86
CA ALA A 397 -16.88 -20.58 -3.78
C ALA A 397 -17.16 -22.06 -4.09
N TYR A 398 -18.00 -22.32 -5.09
CA TYR A 398 -18.32 -23.67 -5.50
C TYR A 398 -17.31 -24.28 -6.48
N PHE A 399 -16.39 -23.49 -7.00
CA PHE A 399 -15.32 -23.92 -7.90
C PHE A 399 -14.02 -24.13 -7.11
N LYS A 400 -13.52 -25.38 -7.11
CA LYS A 400 -12.36 -25.75 -6.30
C LYS A 400 -11.31 -26.48 -7.12
N ILE A 401 -10.04 -26.30 -6.77
CA ILE A 401 -8.90 -27.10 -7.21
C ILE A 401 -8.25 -27.66 -5.95
N ASP A 402 -8.05 -28.96 -5.87
CA ASP A 402 -7.52 -29.61 -4.66
C ASP A 402 -8.30 -29.20 -3.38
N GLY A 403 -9.64 -29.15 -3.48
CA GLY A 403 -10.52 -28.75 -2.39
C GLY A 403 -10.52 -27.28 -2.02
N LYS A 404 -9.68 -26.44 -2.65
CA LYS A 404 -9.49 -25.01 -2.33
C LYS A 404 -10.15 -24.08 -3.35
N THR A 405 -10.78 -23.03 -2.87
CA THR A 405 -11.33 -21.93 -3.68
C THR A 405 -10.23 -20.95 -4.09
N ILE A 406 -10.46 -20.14 -5.12
CA ILE A 406 -9.50 -19.10 -5.53
C ILE A 406 -9.23 -18.08 -4.42
N SER A 407 -10.22 -17.78 -3.56
CA SER A 407 -10.06 -16.87 -2.45
C SER A 407 -9.15 -17.45 -1.37
N GLU A 408 -9.31 -18.73 -1.02
CA GLU A 408 -8.44 -19.42 -0.07
C GLU A 408 -7.00 -19.51 -0.57
N VAL A 409 -6.81 -19.78 -1.86
CA VAL A 409 -5.48 -19.80 -2.49
C VAL A 409 -4.85 -18.41 -2.50
N SER A 410 -5.64 -17.35 -2.78
CA SER A 410 -5.14 -15.96 -2.77
C SER A 410 -4.77 -15.48 -1.37
N ALA A 411 -5.38 -16.03 -0.33
CA ALA A 411 -5.09 -15.70 1.07
C ALA A 411 -3.91 -16.52 1.65
N MET A 412 -3.34 -17.45 0.89
CA MET A 412 -2.13 -18.16 1.29
C MET A 412 -0.92 -17.24 1.24
N GLU A 413 0.02 -17.45 2.18
CA GLU A 413 1.35 -16.89 2.06
C GLU A 413 2.04 -17.43 0.82
N ILE A 414 2.83 -16.58 0.14
CA ILE A 414 3.51 -16.93 -1.13
C ILE A 414 4.34 -18.21 -1.00
N GLY A 415 4.99 -18.42 0.17
CA GLY A 415 5.69 -19.66 0.45
C GLY A 415 4.78 -20.91 0.44
N GLN A 416 3.58 -20.81 1.04
CA GLN A 416 2.58 -21.88 1.04
C GLN A 416 1.97 -22.08 -0.35
N LEU A 417 1.72 -20.97 -1.06
CA LEU A 417 1.24 -21.00 -2.44
C LEU A 417 2.20 -21.75 -3.36
N SER A 418 3.51 -21.51 -3.22
CA SER A 418 4.53 -22.23 -3.99
C SER A 418 4.45 -23.75 -3.78
N LEU A 419 4.37 -24.18 -2.52
CA LEU A 419 4.24 -25.60 -2.18
C LEU A 419 2.96 -26.22 -2.77
N TRP A 420 1.85 -25.50 -2.68
CA TRP A 420 0.58 -25.95 -3.25
C TRP A 420 0.64 -26.04 -4.78
N LEU A 421 1.22 -25.06 -5.48
CA LEU A 421 1.37 -25.10 -6.94
C LEU A 421 2.20 -26.29 -7.41
N HIS A 422 3.24 -26.69 -6.65
CA HIS A 422 4.04 -27.87 -6.95
C HIS A 422 3.28 -29.18 -6.66
N SER A 423 2.41 -29.22 -5.65
CA SER A 423 1.60 -30.41 -5.38
C SER A 423 0.57 -30.72 -6.48
N LEU A 424 0.13 -29.70 -7.22
CA LEU A 424 -0.86 -29.84 -8.28
C LEU A 424 -0.42 -30.75 -9.42
N ASP A 425 0.89 -30.89 -9.64
CA ASP A 425 1.42 -31.83 -10.67
C ASP A 425 0.99 -33.28 -10.41
N ASN A 426 0.74 -33.66 -9.14
CA ASN A 426 0.35 -34.99 -8.71
C ASN A 426 -1.15 -35.13 -8.43
N VAL A 427 -1.87 -34.02 -8.25
CA VAL A 427 -3.28 -34.01 -7.84
C VAL A 427 -4.22 -33.85 -9.03
N LEU A 428 -3.81 -33.11 -10.05
CA LEU A 428 -4.65 -32.91 -11.24
C LEU A 428 -4.80 -34.16 -12.07
N GLY A 429 -6.02 -34.42 -12.56
CA GLY A 429 -6.28 -35.49 -13.51
C GLY A 429 -5.51 -35.29 -14.81
N LYS A 430 -5.40 -36.35 -15.63
CA LYS A 430 -4.63 -36.29 -16.90
C LYS A 430 -5.09 -35.18 -17.84
N ARG A 431 -6.38 -34.91 -17.92
CA ARG A 431 -6.97 -33.90 -18.79
C ARG A 431 -6.66 -32.49 -18.26
N GLU A 432 -6.92 -32.27 -16.97
CA GLU A 432 -6.69 -31.01 -16.27
C GLU A 432 -5.20 -30.65 -16.28
N SER A 433 -4.33 -31.63 -16.10
CA SER A 433 -2.88 -31.48 -16.12
C SER A 433 -2.36 -30.96 -17.48
N ILE A 434 -2.91 -31.50 -18.60
CA ILE A 434 -2.55 -31.01 -19.93
C ILE A 434 -3.00 -29.59 -20.16
N ILE A 435 -4.22 -29.24 -19.71
CA ILE A 435 -4.79 -27.90 -19.85
C ILE A 435 -4.05 -26.87 -18.97
N ALA A 436 -3.67 -27.27 -17.77
CA ALA A 436 -3.06 -26.39 -16.77
C ALA A 436 -1.56 -26.23 -16.94
N ARG A 437 -0.87 -27.07 -17.71
CA ARG A 437 0.59 -27.15 -17.78
C ARG A 437 1.29 -25.79 -17.99
N ASP A 438 0.90 -25.06 -19.00
CA ASP A 438 1.54 -23.79 -19.34
C ASP A 438 1.18 -22.69 -18.35
N ILE A 439 -0.05 -22.73 -17.81
CA ILE A 439 -0.53 -21.82 -16.75
C ILE A 439 0.24 -22.07 -15.46
N LEU A 440 0.42 -23.32 -15.07
CA LEU A 440 1.17 -23.71 -13.86
C LEU A 440 2.65 -23.33 -13.96
N LYS A 441 3.24 -23.46 -15.13
CA LYS A 441 4.62 -23.03 -15.36
C LYS A 441 4.77 -21.54 -15.10
N GLU A 442 3.93 -20.70 -15.70
CA GLU A 442 3.95 -19.25 -15.51
C GLU A 442 3.69 -18.85 -14.04
N LEU A 443 2.74 -19.54 -13.38
CA LEU A 443 2.47 -19.32 -11.96
C LEU A 443 3.67 -19.65 -11.08
N LYS A 444 4.31 -20.81 -11.31
CA LYS A 444 5.50 -21.24 -10.54
C LYS A 444 6.67 -20.29 -10.76
N ASP A 445 6.94 -19.89 -12.02
CA ASP A 445 8.00 -18.93 -12.34
C ASP A 445 7.77 -17.61 -11.60
N ARG A 446 6.57 -16.99 -11.70
CA ARG A 446 6.25 -15.71 -11.06
C ARG A 446 6.28 -15.77 -9.53
N VAL A 447 5.81 -16.88 -8.95
CA VAL A 447 5.85 -17.09 -7.50
C VAL A 447 7.31 -17.25 -7.03
N SER A 448 8.16 -17.95 -7.80
CA SER A 448 9.57 -18.11 -7.45
C SER A 448 10.31 -16.77 -7.41
N PHE A 449 10.00 -15.82 -8.32
CA PHE A 449 10.61 -14.48 -8.28
C PHE A 449 10.25 -13.70 -7.02
N LEU A 450 9.01 -13.86 -6.50
CA LEU A 450 8.62 -13.24 -5.23
C LEU A 450 9.36 -13.87 -4.04
N LEU A 451 9.62 -15.17 -4.08
CA LEU A 451 10.43 -15.87 -3.07
C LEU A 451 11.89 -15.44 -3.12
N ASP A 452 12.45 -15.29 -4.33
CA ASP A 452 13.83 -14.87 -4.55
C ASP A 452 14.12 -13.47 -3.95
N VAL A 453 13.12 -12.57 -3.92
CA VAL A 453 13.23 -11.24 -3.30
C VAL A 453 12.78 -11.20 -1.83
N GLY A 454 12.55 -12.36 -1.19
CA GLY A 454 12.23 -12.45 0.25
C GLY A 454 10.82 -12.00 0.64
N LEU A 455 9.80 -12.23 -0.22
CA LEU A 455 8.40 -11.87 0.02
C LEU A 455 7.51 -13.10 0.31
N ASP A 456 8.08 -14.15 0.88
CA ASP A 456 7.43 -15.43 1.17
C ASP A 456 6.25 -15.33 2.15
N TYR A 457 6.26 -14.33 3.02
CA TYR A 457 5.25 -14.08 4.04
C TYR A 457 4.01 -13.29 3.56
N LEU A 458 4.08 -12.66 2.38
CA LEU A 458 2.95 -11.92 1.82
C LEU A 458 1.89 -12.86 1.26
N SER A 459 0.63 -12.40 1.20
CA SER A 459 -0.45 -13.07 0.47
C SER A 459 -0.85 -12.29 -0.79
N LEU A 460 -1.44 -13.00 -1.77
CA LEU A 460 -1.84 -12.38 -3.04
C LEU A 460 -3.01 -11.39 -2.89
N ASP A 461 -3.88 -11.59 -1.90
CA ASP A 461 -5.04 -10.75 -1.62
C ASP A 461 -4.69 -9.47 -0.84
N ARG A 462 -3.45 -9.35 -0.32
CA ARG A 462 -3.00 -8.18 0.43
C ARG A 462 -3.10 -6.93 -0.42
N ALA A 463 -3.79 -5.92 0.10
CA ALA A 463 -3.99 -4.64 -0.57
C ALA A 463 -2.66 -3.87 -0.70
N THR A 464 -2.38 -3.30 -1.87
CA THR A 464 -1.13 -2.57 -2.13
C THR A 464 -0.95 -1.34 -1.24
N ALA A 465 -2.05 -0.72 -0.82
CA ALA A 465 -2.02 0.42 0.10
C ALA A 465 -1.51 0.06 1.52
N SER A 466 -1.47 -1.24 1.88
CA SER A 466 -0.95 -1.73 3.16
C SER A 466 0.51 -2.17 3.10
N LEU A 467 1.14 -2.11 1.93
CA LEU A 467 2.53 -2.49 1.74
C LEU A 467 3.48 -1.36 2.19
N SER A 468 4.59 -1.73 2.77
CA SER A 468 5.71 -0.81 2.98
C SER A 468 6.33 -0.38 1.64
N GLY A 469 7.09 0.71 1.64
CA GLY A 469 7.82 1.18 0.46
C GLY A 469 8.72 0.10 -0.13
N GLY A 470 9.49 -0.58 0.72
CA GLY A 470 10.40 -1.66 0.31
C GLY A 470 9.66 -2.90 -0.20
N GLU A 471 8.53 -3.31 0.41
CA GLU A 471 7.70 -4.42 -0.11
C GLU A 471 7.17 -4.11 -1.50
N SER A 472 6.65 -2.90 -1.70
CA SER A 472 6.14 -2.45 -3.00
C SER A 472 7.22 -2.45 -4.09
N GLN A 473 8.42 -1.98 -3.76
CA GLN A 473 9.56 -1.94 -4.65
C GLN A 473 10.03 -3.34 -5.04
N ARG A 474 10.14 -4.26 -4.07
CA ARG A 474 10.52 -5.67 -4.32
C ARG A 474 9.50 -6.42 -5.17
N ILE A 475 8.19 -6.16 -4.99
CA ILE A 475 7.16 -6.72 -5.86
C ILE A 475 7.36 -6.25 -7.31
N ARG A 476 7.67 -4.97 -7.53
CA ARG A 476 7.99 -4.46 -8.88
C ARG A 476 9.25 -5.10 -9.43
N LEU A 477 10.30 -5.23 -8.62
CA LEU A 477 11.54 -5.89 -9.02
C LEU A 477 11.26 -7.35 -9.46
N ALA A 478 10.52 -8.12 -8.65
CA ALA A 478 10.14 -9.49 -8.99
C ALA A 478 9.35 -9.56 -10.30
N THR A 479 8.42 -8.61 -10.52
CA THR A 479 7.64 -8.52 -11.76
C THR A 479 8.54 -8.24 -12.98
N GLN A 480 9.55 -7.37 -12.83
CA GLN A 480 10.49 -7.03 -13.90
C GLN A 480 11.45 -8.19 -14.21
N ILE A 481 11.96 -8.89 -13.20
CA ILE A 481 12.75 -10.12 -13.40
C ILE A 481 11.92 -11.13 -14.22
N GLY A 482 10.63 -11.27 -13.87
CA GLY A 482 9.70 -12.13 -14.59
C GLY A 482 9.45 -11.77 -16.06
N SER A 483 9.75 -10.53 -16.48
CA SER A 483 9.60 -10.08 -17.86
C SER A 483 10.62 -10.70 -18.84
N LYS A 484 11.71 -11.26 -18.32
CA LYS A 484 12.82 -11.88 -19.09
C LYS A 484 13.40 -10.94 -20.15
N LEU A 485 13.38 -9.62 -19.91
CA LEU A 485 14.00 -8.64 -20.76
C LEU A 485 15.53 -8.74 -20.67
N VAL A 486 16.21 -8.54 -21.77
CA VAL A 486 17.67 -8.55 -21.86
C VAL A 486 18.20 -7.24 -22.45
N ASN A 487 19.45 -6.88 -22.12
CA ASN A 487 20.11 -5.66 -22.55
C ASN A 487 19.38 -4.37 -22.11
N VAL A 488 18.76 -4.40 -20.94
CA VAL A 488 18.10 -3.29 -20.27
C VAL A 488 18.98 -2.78 -19.14
N LEU A 489 18.91 -1.47 -18.87
CA LEU A 489 19.49 -0.87 -17.67
C LEU A 489 18.38 -0.76 -16.60
N TYR A 490 18.49 -1.54 -15.54
CA TYR A 490 17.63 -1.42 -14.38
C TYR A 490 18.23 -0.41 -13.41
N ASN A 491 17.47 0.62 -13.06
CA ASN A 491 17.87 1.66 -12.12
C ASN A 491 16.98 1.58 -10.86
N LEU A 492 17.57 1.21 -9.71
CA LEU A 492 16.87 0.99 -8.46
C LEU A 492 17.27 2.03 -7.42
N ASP A 493 16.30 2.49 -6.65
CA ASP A 493 16.49 3.46 -5.56
C ASP A 493 16.37 2.76 -4.21
N GLU A 494 17.50 2.58 -3.53
CA GLU A 494 17.64 2.00 -2.18
C GLU A 494 16.78 0.74 -1.95
N PRO A 495 16.97 -0.33 -2.74
CA PRO A 495 16.11 -1.53 -2.65
C PRO A 495 16.31 -2.35 -1.36
N SER A 496 17.35 -2.12 -0.58
CA SER A 496 17.62 -2.78 0.71
C SER A 496 16.81 -2.22 1.88
N ILE A 497 16.06 -1.14 1.68
CA ILE A 497 15.31 -0.46 2.75
C ILE A 497 14.33 -1.41 3.46
N GLY A 498 14.34 -1.37 4.80
CA GLY A 498 13.46 -2.16 5.65
C GLY A 498 13.74 -3.66 5.58
N LEU A 499 14.92 -4.06 5.09
CA LEU A 499 15.35 -5.44 5.03
C LEU A 499 16.22 -5.81 6.21
N HIS A 500 15.90 -6.96 6.79
CA HIS A 500 16.86 -7.67 7.64
C HIS A 500 18.03 -8.19 6.79
N GLN A 501 19.24 -8.29 7.34
CA GLN A 501 20.43 -8.71 6.60
C GLN A 501 20.28 -10.08 5.90
N ARG A 502 19.56 -11.01 6.50
CA ARG A 502 19.21 -12.29 5.88
C ARG A 502 18.46 -12.11 4.54
N ASP A 503 17.51 -11.16 4.49
CA ASP A 503 16.70 -10.92 3.30
C ASP A 503 17.45 -10.05 2.29
N ASN A 504 18.37 -9.16 2.76
CA ASN A 504 19.26 -8.38 1.92
C ASN A 504 20.17 -9.29 1.07
N ARG A 505 20.73 -10.37 1.65
CA ARG A 505 21.50 -11.37 0.89
C ARG A 505 20.72 -12.01 -0.24
N LYS A 506 19.41 -12.29 -0.05
CA LYS A 506 18.54 -12.81 -1.12
C LYS A 506 18.34 -11.76 -2.23
N LEU A 507 18.11 -10.49 -1.84
CA LEU A 507 17.98 -9.38 -2.79
C LEU A 507 19.25 -9.23 -3.64
N ILE A 508 20.44 -9.21 -3.02
CA ILE A 508 21.73 -9.14 -3.71
C ILE A 508 21.89 -10.30 -4.72
N ALA A 509 21.53 -11.52 -4.33
CA ALA A 509 21.56 -12.68 -5.21
C ALA A 509 20.62 -12.49 -6.42
N SER A 510 19.42 -11.92 -6.21
CA SER A 510 18.47 -11.63 -7.28
C SER A 510 18.96 -10.55 -8.25
N LEU A 511 19.61 -9.49 -7.73
CA LEU A 511 20.22 -8.45 -8.55
C LEU A 511 21.38 -8.99 -9.41
N LYS A 512 22.21 -9.86 -8.83
CA LYS A 512 23.28 -10.56 -9.59
C LYS A 512 22.70 -11.47 -10.67
N LYS A 513 21.63 -12.22 -10.38
CA LYS A 513 20.92 -13.05 -11.36
C LYS A 513 20.39 -12.20 -12.52
N LEU A 514 19.76 -11.05 -12.22
CA LEU A 514 19.26 -10.11 -13.24
C LEU A 514 20.39 -9.59 -14.14
N ARG A 515 21.57 -9.28 -13.57
CA ARG A 515 22.79 -8.94 -14.33
C ARG A 515 23.23 -10.11 -15.23
N ASP A 516 23.29 -11.32 -14.66
CA ASP A 516 23.81 -12.52 -15.35
C ASP A 516 22.88 -12.94 -16.53
N GLU A 517 21.61 -12.51 -16.51
CA GLU A 517 20.69 -12.65 -17.63
C GLU A 517 20.97 -11.68 -18.79
N GLY A 518 22.04 -10.88 -18.70
CA GLY A 518 22.52 -9.98 -19.77
C GLY A 518 22.02 -8.53 -19.63
N ASN A 519 21.67 -8.10 -18.44
CA ASN A 519 21.25 -6.75 -18.13
C ASN A 519 22.35 -5.94 -17.42
N SER A 520 22.20 -4.61 -17.43
CA SER A 520 22.95 -3.72 -16.55
C SER A 520 22.07 -3.41 -15.34
N VAL A 521 22.64 -3.47 -14.14
CA VAL A 521 21.92 -3.17 -12.90
C VAL A 521 22.63 -2.03 -12.20
N MET A 522 21.96 -0.89 -12.05
CA MET A 522 22.44 0.27 -11.31
C MET A 522 21.57 0.50 -10.08
N VAL A 523 22.20 0.62 -8.94
CA VAL A 523 21.50 0.76 -7.66
C VAL A 523 22.06 1.96 -6.91
N VAL A 524 21.19 2.85 -6.46
CA VAL A 524 21.56 3.87 -5.46
C VAL A 524 21.44 3.22 -4.10
N GLU A 525 22.54 3.13 -3.33
CA GLU A 525 22.56 2.40 -2.07
C GLU A 525 23.49 2.98 -1.01
N HIS A 526 23.17 2.63 0.25
CA HIS A 526 23.92 2.98 1.44
C HIS A 526 24.35 1.77 2.28
N ASP A 527 23.88 0.58 1.95
CA ASP A 527 24.19 -0.66 2.65
C ASP A 527 25.59 -1.20 2.25
N ALA A 528 26.44 -1.46 3.25
CA ALA A 528 27.82 -1.92 3.02
C ALA A 528 27.89 -3.26 2.30
N GLU A 529 27.02 -4.23 2.66
CA GLU A 529 27.02 -5.56 2.06
C GLU A 529 26.66 -5.48 0.57
N THR A 530 25.70 -4.64 0.21
CA THR A 530 25.31 -4.39 -1.17
C THR A 530 26.41 -3.70 -1.97
N MET A 531 27.09 -2.69 -1.38
CA MET A 531 28.21 -2.01 -2.03
C MET A 531 29.40 -2.97 -2.28
N LEU A 532 29.75 -3.79 -1.31
CA LEU A 532 30.87 -4.75 -1.43
C LEU A 532 30.52 -5.92 -2.36
N ALA A 533 29.24 -6.22 -2.54
CA ALA A 533 28.78 -7.27 -3.44
C ALA A 533 28.69 -6.84 -4.92
N ALA A 534 28.82 -5.53 -5.20
CA ALA A 534 28.77 -4.98 -6.54
C ALA A 534 30.03 -5.28 -7.34
N ASP A 535 29.94 -5.20 -8.69
CA ASP A 535 31.09 -5.29 -9.57
C ASP A 535 31.80 -3.93 -9.69
N TRP A 536 31.01 -2.82 -9.60
CA TRP A 536 31.49 -1.47 -9.83
C TRP A 536 30.86 -0.49 -8.83
N LEU A 537 31.65 0.44 -8.33
CA LEU A 537 31.21 1.46 -7.37
C LEU A 537 31.42 2.85 -7.96
N VAL A 538 30.40 3.71 -7.81
CA VAL A 538 30.44 5.15 -8.11
C VAL A 538 30.12 5.91 -6.84
N ASP A 539 31.09 6.62 -6.26
CA ASP A 539 30.90 7.43 -5.07
C ASP A 539 30.79 8.91 -5.41
N VAL A 540 29.70 9.54 -4.96
CA VAL A 540 29.36 10.95 -5.23
C VAL A 540 29.53 11.77 -3.97
N GLY A 541 30.36 12.78 -4.02
CA GLY A 541 30.70 13.59 -2.85
C GLY A 541 31.46 14.88 -3.20
N PRO A 542 32.45 15.29 -2.36
CA PRO A 542 32.81 14.72 -1.06
C PRO A 542 31.86 15.08 0.08
N GLY A 543 31.04 16.13 -0.06
CA GLY A 543 30.09 16.62 0.92
C GLY A 543 28.65 16.56 0.40
N ALA A 544 27.73 17.26 1.10
CA ALA A 544 26.33 17.40 0.73
C ALA A 544 26.04 18.78 0.12
N GLY A 545 24.93 18.92 -0.64
CA GLY A 545 24.49 20.21 -1.18
C GLY A 545 25.55 20.88 -2.07
N GLN A 546 25.96 22.09 -1.71
CA GLN A 546 26.97 22.85 -2.48
C GLN A 546 28.37 22.23 -2.45
N GLU A 547 28.70 21.46 -1.46
CA GLU A 547 30.00 20.78 -1.36
C GLU A 547 30.01 19.41 -2.03
N GLY A 548 28.85 18.91 -2.44
CA GLY A 548 28.68 17.67 -3.19
C GLY A 548 28.82 17.82 -4.72
N GLY A 549 28.30 16.86 -5.46
CA GLY A 549 28.14 16.90 -6.91
C GLY A 549 29.39 16.54 -7.72
N ARG A 550 30.42 15.96 -7.10
CA ARG A 550 31.65 15.47 -7.76
C ARG A 550 31.74 13.97 -7.62
N ILE A 551 32.42 13.32 -8.57
CA ILE A 551 32.73 11.90 -8.50
C ILE A 551 34.00 11.74 -7.68
N CYS A 552 33.92 11.09 -6.52
CA CYS A 552 35.01 10.80 -5.61
C CYS A 552 35.69 9.48 -5.94
N TYR A 553 34.91 8.50 -6.39
CA TYR A 553 35.41 7.21 -6.86
C TYR A 553 34.56 6.71 -8.02
N ASN A 554 35.18 6.09 -9.01
CA ASN A 554 34.54 5.41 -10.13
C ASN A 554 35.43 4.25 -10.59
N GLY A 555 35.12 3.05 -10.14
CA GLY A 555 35.96 1.89 -10.39
C GLY A 555 35.41 0.57 -9.84
N PRO A 556 36.10 -0.55 -10.16
CA PRO A 556 35.70 -1.87 -9.66
C PRO A 556 35.89 -1.97 -8.14
N VAL A 557 34.97 -2.70 -7.46
CA VAL A 557 34.95 -2.81 -6.00
C VAL A 557 36.20 -3.51 -5.45
N ASP A 558 36.77 -4.49 -6.18
CA ASP A 558 37.98 -5.23 -5.79
C ASP A 558 39.26 -4.39 -5.80
N LYS A 559 39.20 -3.18 -6.40
CA LYS A 559 40.34 -2.24 -6.49
C LYS A 559 40.17 -1.01 -5.61
N ILE A 560 39.26 -1.03 -4.68
CA ILE A 560 39.12 0.04 -3.71
C ILE A 560 40.43 0.10 -2.89
N SER A 561 41.21 1.14 -3.11
CA SER A 561 42.38 1.49 -2.35
C SER A 561 42.29 2.92 -1.88
N ASP A 562 43.32 3.59 -1.49
CA ASP A 562 43.33 4.95 -1.02
C ASP A 562 42.51 5.93 -1.90
N GLY A 563 41.38 6.38 -1.37
CA GLY A 563 40.53 7.39 -1.98
C GLY A 563 40.12 8.45 -0.96
N ASN A 564 39.96 9.69 -1.39
CA ASN A 564 39.51 10.82 -0.56
C ASN A 564 37.98 10.82 -0.44
N SER A 565 37.43 9.76 0.16
CA SER A 565 35.98 9.56 0.27
C SER A 565 35.60 9.02 1.64
N THR A 566 34.66 9.67 2.28
CA THR A 566 34.08 9.21 3.55
C THR A 566 33.48 7.81 3.44
N THR A 567 32.82 7.49 2.32
CA THR A 567 32.24 6.17 2.06
C THR A 567 33.32 5.10 2.07
N LEU A 568 34.44 5.34 1.36
CA LEU A 568 35.56 4.39 1.31
C LEU A 568 36.23 4.20 2.67
N ASP A 569 36.30 5.25 3.50
CA ASP A 569 36.82 5.14 4.86
C ASP A 569 36.02 4.15 5.71
N TYR A 570 34.67 4.14 5.57
CA TYR A 570 33.82 3.17 6.26
C TYR A 570 33.97 1.76 5.67
N LEU A 571 33.95 1.62 4.34
CA LEU A 571 34.11 0.30 3.69
C LEU A 571 35.46 -0.36 3.98
N LEU A 572 36.50 0.45 4.13
CA LEU A 572 37.88 -0.04 4.47
C LEU A 572 38.09 -0.16 5.98
N GLY A 573 37.08 0.11 6.81
CA GLY A 573 37.19 0.00 8.29
C GLY A 573 38.02 1.12 8.94
N ARG A 574 38.38 2.19 8.25
CA ARG A 574 39.13 3.33 8.81
C ARG A 574 38.24 4.19 9.72
N LYS A 575 36.97 4.24 9.40
CA LYS A 575 35.91 4.86 10.22
C LYS A 575 34.89 3.79 10.60
N GLN A 576 34.39 3.88 11.83
CA GLN A 576 33.36 2.99 12.35
C GLN A 576 32.44 3.76 13.30
N ILE A 577 31.18 3.35 13.37
CA ILE A 577 30.26 3.76 14.42
C ILE A 577 30.62 2.93 15.65
N GLN A 578 31.01 3.62 16.73
CA GLN A 578 31.55 2.97 17.93
C GLN A 578 30.45 2.28 18.73
N VAL A 579 30.76 1.13 19.28
CA VAL A 579 29.91 0.46 20.27
C VAL A 579 30.12 1.19 21.61
N PRO A 580 29.03 1.54 22.36
CA PRO A 580 29.16 2.12 23.68
C PRO A 580 29.97 1.24 24.62
N ALA A 581 30.95 1.83 25.35
CA ALA A 581 31.78 1.08 26.28
C ALA A 581 31.00 0.46 27.46
N GLU A 582 29.92 1.13 27.87
CA GLU A 582 28.99 0.68 28.90
C GLU A 582 27.56 0.85 28.44
N ARG A 583 26.71 -0.16 28.70
CA ARG A 583 25.28 -0.07 28.43
C ARG A 583 24.55 0.54 29.64
N ARG A 584 23.57 1.44 29.38
CA ARG A 584 22.73 1.97 30.44
C ARG A 584 21.84 0.88 31.04
N ILE A 585 21.60 0.97 32.35
CA ILE A 585 20.72 0.02 33.06
C ILE A 585 19.28 0.53 33.10
N GLY A 586 19.04 1.79 32.69
CA GLY A 586 17.72 2.41 32.77
C GLY A 586 17.41 2.97 34.17
N ASN A 587 16.18 3.44 34.34
CA ASN A 587 15.74 4.06 35.62
C ASN A 587 14.99 3.06 36.55
N GLY A 588 14.97 1.77 36.23
CA GLY A 588 14.25 0.73 36.98
C GLY A 588 12.75 0.66 36.75
N LEU A 589 12.17 1.57 35.93
CA LEU A 589 10.77 1.56 35.57
C LEU A 589 10.58 0.85 34.21
N THR A 590 9.38 0.32 33.99
CA THR A 590 9.04 -0.33 32.73
C THR A 590 7.71 0.13 32.18
N LEU A 591 7.53 0.01 30.86
CA LEU A 591 6.26 0.07 30.17
C LEU A 591 5.96 -1.31 29.59
N GLY A 592 4.92 -1.98 30.07
CA GLY A 592 4.61 -3.36 29.72
C GLY A 592 3.33 -3.50 28.91
N ILE A 593 3.33 -4.38 27.90
CA ILE A 593 2.14 -4.87 27.21
C ILE A 593 1.96 -6.34 27.55
N ARG A 594 0.72 -6.77 27.77
CA ARG A 594 0.38 -8.18 28.03
C ARG A 594 -0.62 -8.66 26.99
N GLY A 595 -0.39 -9.88 26.48
CA GLY A 595 -1.29 -10.59 25.60
C GLY A 595 -1.53 -9.89 24.26
N ALA A 596 -0.52 -9.21 23.69
CA ALA A 596 -0.67 -8.55 22.38
C ALA A 596 -0.98 -9.60 21.30
N ARG A 597 -2.16 -9.48 20.67
CA ARG A 597 -2.70 -10.37 19.64
C ARG A 597 -3.28 -9.57 18.52
N GLY A 598 -2.81 -9.76 17.36
CA GLY A 598 -3.32 -9.11 16.17
C GLY A 598 -2.40 -9.39 15.01
N ASN A 599 -2.91 -9.41 13.84
CA ASN A 599 -2.16 -9.82 12.67
C ASN A 599 -1.46 -11.18 12.94
N ASN A 600 -0.14 -11.21 13.01
CA ASN A 600 0.64 -12.43 13.29
C ASN A 600 1.11 -12.55 14.74
N LEU A 601 0.82 -11.60 15.63
CA LEU A 601 1.26 -11.65 17.03
C LEU A 601 0.64 -12.81 17.80
N LYS A 602 1.45 -13.55 18.56
CA LYS A 602 1.08 -14.77 19.28
C LYS A 602 0.99 -14.54 20.78
N SER A 603 0.10 -13.65 21.23
CA SER A 603 -0.11 -13.30 22.64
C SER A 603 1.19 -12.87 23.33
N VAL A 604 1.82 -11.84 22.76
CA VAL A 604 3.15 -11.37 23.19
C VAL A 604 3.04 -10.56 24.48
N ASP A 605 3.88 -10.92 25.44
CA ASP A 605 4.16 -10.14 26.65
C ASP A 605 5.53 -9.48 26.50
N VAL A 606 5.61 -8.17 26.76
CA VAL A 606 6.86 -7.40 26.65
C VAL A 606 6.91 -6.30 27.68
N ASP A 607 8.09 -6.09 28.27
CA ASP A 607 8.42 -5.00 29.17
C ASP A 607 9.55 -4.15 28.58
N PHE A 608 9.24 -2.91 28.21
CA PHE A 608 10.22 -1.95 27.72
C PHE A 608 10.85 -1.23 28.93
N PRO A 609 12.16 -1.39 29.19
CA PRO A 609 12.84 -0.66 30.26
C PRO A 609 12.93 0.84 29.90
N LEU A 610 12.61 1.72 30.87
CA LEU A 610 12.58 3.16 30.64
C LEU A 610 13.94 3.82 30.94
N GLY A 611 14.18 4.98 30.30
CA GLY A 611 15.46 5.72 30.43
C GLY A 611 16.58 5.10 29.62
N MET A 612 16.28 4.36 28.54
CA MET A 612 17.23 3.65 27.69
C MET A 612 16.97 3.91 26.21
N LEU A 613 17.98 3.63 25.38
CA LEU A 613 17.85 3.47 23.94
C LEU A 613 17.56 2.02 23.63
N ILE A 614 16.35 1.75 23.14
CA ILE A 614 15.83 0.40 22.91
C ILE A 614 15.72 0.14 21.42
N GLY A 615 16.28 -0.95 20.96
CA GLY A 615 16.10 -1.47 19.60
C GLY A 615 15.00 -2.51 19.52
N VAL A 616 14.23 -2.51 18.43
CA VAL A 616 13.29 -3.58 18.07
C VAL A 616 13.69 -4.09 16.69
N ALA A 617 14.37 -5.24 16.68
CA ALA A 617 14.88 -5.90 15.49
C ALA A 617 14.02 -7.11 15.08
N GLY A 618 14.40 -7.78 14.02
CA GLY A 618 13.80 -9.03 13.52
C GLY A 618 13.55 -8.98 12.02
N VAL A 619 13.28 -10.15 11.45
CA VAL A 619 13.07 -10.30 9.99
C VAL A 619 11.87 -9.50 9.49
N SER A 620 11.82 -9.26 8.17
CA SER A 620 10.66 -8.58 7.55
C SER A 620 9.38 -9.39 7.79
N GLY A 621 8.28 -8.70 8.17
CA GLY A 621 7.02 -9.35 8.50
C GLY A 621 6.98 -10.12 9.83
N SER A 622 7.98 -10.01 10.72
CA SER A 622 8.01 -10.70 12.03
C SER A 622 7.00 -10.16 13.06
N GLY A 623 6.37 -9.00 12.80
CA GLY A 623 5.36 -8.41 13.68
C GLY A 623 5.81 -7.16 14.44
N LYS A 624 6.98 -6.58 14.14
CA LYS A 624 7.49 -5.34 14.77
C LYS A 624 6.48 -4.19 14.71
N SER A 625 6.01 -3.86 13.53
CA SER A 625 5.03 -2.77 13.33
C SER A 625 3.68 -3.10 13.98
N SER A 626 3.25 -4.37 13.99
CA SER A 626 2.02 -4.79 14.68
C SER A 626 2.12 -4.60 16.19
N LEU A 627 3.27 -4.88 16.80
CA LEU A 627 3.49 -4.68 18.23
C LEU A 627 3.60 -3.19 18.58
N ILE A 628 4.43 -2.44 17.88
CA ILE A 628 4.75 -1.05 18.23
C ILE A 628 3.74 -0.07 17.60
N ASN A 629 3.59 -0.08 16.26
CA ASN A 629 2.82 0.96 15.56
C ASN A 629 1.30 0.72 15.62
N GLU A 630 0.86 -0.56 15.65
CA GLU A 630 -0.57 -0.90 15.59
C GLU A 630 -1.14 -1.30 16.96
N THR A 631 -0.29 -1.64 17.96
CA THR A 631 -0.74 -1.94 19.33
C THR A 631 -0.32 -0.85 20.30
N LEU A 632 0.98 -0.69 20.59
CA LEU A 632 1.49 0.24 21.60
C LEU A 632 1.13 1.69 21.29
N MET A 633 1.43 2.14 20.09
CA MET A 633 1.27 3.56 19.71
C MET A 633 -0.19 4.04 19.78
N PRO A 634 -1.21 3.31 19.28
CA PRO A 634 -2.62 3.70 19.43
C PRO A 634 -3.05 3.80 20.90
N ILE A 635 -2.61 2.88 21.75
CA ILE A 635 -2.91 2.93 23.20
C ILE A 635 -2.38 4.23 23.80
N LEU A 636 -1.12 4.56 23.54
CA LEU A 636 -0.47 5.75 24.08
C LEU A 636 -1.07 7.05 23.50
N LYS A 637 -1.38 7.08 22.19
CA LYS A 637 -2.04 8.23 21.54
C LYS A 637 -3.46 8.46 22.12
N ASN A 638 -4.18 7.40 22.41
CA ASN A 638 -5.49 7.52 23.05
C ASN A 638 -5.37 8.10 24.44
N LYS A 639 -4.37 7.67 25.23
CA LYS A 639 -4.14 8.15 26.58
C LYS A 639 -3.72 9.63 26.61
N PHE A 640 -2.71 10.01 25.81
CA PHE A 640 -2.09 11.34 25.89
C PHE A 640 -2.77 12.40 25.02
N TYR A 641 -3.39 11.98 23.88
CA TYR A 641 -3.91 12.89 22.87
C TYR A 641 -5.39 12.72 22.54
N ASN A 642 -6.11 11.80 23.22
CA ASN A 642 -7.51 11.47 22.94
C ASN A 642 -7.76 11.14 21.46
N ALA A 643 -6.84 10.40 20.82
CA ALA A 643 -6.83 10.19 19.38
C ALA A 643 -7.94 9.27 18.85
N LYS A 644 -8.62 8.51 19.74
CA LYS A 644 -9.69 7.54 19.40
C LYS A 644 -9.26 6.51 18.35
N MET A 645 -8.01 6.07 18.39
CA MET A 645 -7.49 5.02 17.53
C MET A 645 -7.85 3.66 18.11
N GLN A 646 -8.11 2.67 17.25
CA GLN A 646 -8.31 1.29 17.69
C GLN A 646 -6.96 0.56 17.70
N PRO A 647 -6.43 0.16 18.87
CA PRO A 647 -5.27 -0.71 18.94
C PRO A 647 -5.63 -2.13 18.50
N LEU A 648 -4.66 -2.91 18.05
CA LEU A 648 -4.82 -4.34 17.91
C LEU A 648 -5.14 -4.98 19.27
N ALA A 649 -5.72 -6.18 19.27
CA ALA A 649 -6.15 -6.84 20.48
C ALA A 649 -4.97 -7.09 21.45
N TYR A 650 -5.15 -6.73 22.71
CA TYR A 650 -4.24 -6.93 23.83
C TYR A 650 -5.03 -7.14 25.11
N ASP A 651 -4.39 -7.64 26.17
CA ASP A 651 -5.06 -7.86 27.45
C ASP A 651 -4.91 -6.65 28.38
N GLN A 652 -3.69 -6.15 28.57
CA GLN A 652 -3.39 -5.08 29.53
C GLN A 652 -2.16 -4.28 29.12
N ILE A 653 -2.11 -3.00 29.53
CA ILE A 653 -0.90 -2.18 29.54
C ILE A 653 -0.54 -1.82 30.98
N VAL A 654 0.74 -1.88 31.33
CA VAL A 654 1.27 -1.64 32.67
C VAL A 654 2.35 -0.55 32.59
N GLY A 655 2.43 0.33 33.59
CA GLY A 655 3.47 1.35 33.69
C GLY A 655 3.28 2.55 32.76
N ILE A 656 2.08 2.76 32.21
CA ILE A 656 1.78 3.92 31.37
C ILE A 656 1.89 5.25 32.12
N GLU A 657 1.72 5.23 33.42
CA GLU A 657 1.87 6.35 34.33
C GLU A 657 3.32 6.84 34.48
N ASN A 658 4.30 6.04 34.09
CA ASN A 658 5.72 6.37 34.12
C ASN A 658 6.14 7.29 32.97
N ILE A 659 5.24 7.55 32.02
CA ILE A 659 5.46 8.37 30.82
C ILE A 659 4.51 9.55 30.87
N ASP A 660 5.00 10.73 30.50
CA ASP A 660 4.21 11.97 30.44
C ASP A 660 3.85 12.40 29.01
N LYS A 661 4.61 11.94 28.01
CA LYS A 661 4.44 12.36 26.62
C LYS A 661 4.92 11.27 25.64
N LEU A 662 4.23 11.13 24.52
CA LEU A 662 4.64 10.31 23.39
C LEU A 662 5.05 11.22 22.22
N ILE A 663 6.16 10.91 21.56
CA ILE A 663 6.58 11.55 20.32
C ILE A 663 6.85 10.48 19.29
N GLU A 664 6.08 10.50 18.21
CA GLU A 664 6.27 9.65 17.05
C GLU A 664 7.09 10.38 15.99
N ILE A 665 8.11 9.72 15.49
CA ILE A 665 8.96 10.22 14.41
C ILE A 665 8.94 9.20 13.28
N ASP A 666 8.06 9.43 12.32
CA ASP A 666 7.87 8.61 11.13
C ASP A 666 8.39 9.30 9.86
N GLN A 667 8.45 8.58 8.76
CA GLN A 667 8.93 9.05 7.46
C GLN A 667 7.91 9.91 6.70
N SER A 668 6.73 10.17 7.26
CA SER A 668 5.70 10.98 6.59
C SER A 668 6.20 12.41 6.34
N PRO A 669 5.86 13.03 5.20
CA PRO A 669 6.27 14.40 4.88
C PRO A 669 5.87 15.40 5.98
N ILE A 670 6.72 16.37 6.27
CA ILE A 670 6.45 17.47 7.23
C ILE A 670 5.34 18.42 6.77
N GLY A 671 4.81 18.20 5.57
CA GLY A 671 3.68 18.96 5.03
C GLY A 671 3.29 18.48 3.63
N ARG A 672 2.00 18.64 3.30
CA ARG A 672 1.41 18.14 2.05
C ARG A 672 1.31 19.18 0.93
N THR A 673 1.76 20.40 1.19
CA THR A 673 1.64 21.50 0.21
C THR A 673 3.00 22.06 -0.16
N PRO A 674 3.18 22.62 -1.36
CA PRO A 674 4.43 23.27 -1.77
C PRO A 674 4.84 24.47 -0.88
N ARG A 675 3.93 24.98 -0.04
CA ARG A 675 4.17 26.06 0.92
C ARG A 675 4.72 25.60 2.25
N SER A 676 4.60 24.32 2.56
CA SER A 676 5.25 23.72 3.74
C SER A 676 6.75 23.60 3.49
N ASN A 677 7.56 24.03 4.43
CA ASN A 677 9.02 24.02 4.33
C ASN A 677 9.68 23.93 5.72
N PRO A 678 10.99 23.68 5.82
CA PRO A 678 11.74 23.63 7.07
C PRO A 678 11.51 24.84 7.99
N ALA A 679 11.53 26.04 7.44
CA ALA A 679 11.37 27.27 8.22
C ALA A 679 9.99 27.38 8.89
N THR A 680 8.92 26.94 8.19
CA THR A 680 7.56 26.98 8.74
C THR A 680 7.32 25.84 9.73
N PHE A 681 7.87 24.65 9.48
CA PHE A 681 7.69 23.49 10.34
C PHE A 681 8.34 23.66 11.71
N THR A 682 9.57 24.14 11.75
CA THR A 682 10.32 24.42 13.01
C THR A 682 9.85 25.69 13.71
N GLY A 683 9.00 26.48 13.07
CA GLY A 683 8.53 27.75 13.60
C GLY A 683 9.58 28.88 13.58
N VAL A 684 10.78 28.65 13.04
CA VAL A 684 11.83 29.70 12.93
C VAL A 684 11.40 30.84 12.02
N PHE A 685 10.51 30.54 11.05
CA PHE A 685 10.00 31.56 10.13
C PHE A 685 9.18 32.66 10.81
N ASN A 686 8.55 32.37 11.95
CA ASN A 686 7.84 33.38 12.74
C ASN A 686 8.82 34.41 13.31
N ASP A 687 9.93 33.94 13.87
CA ASP A 687 10.96 34.81 14.44
C ASP A 687 11.64 35.63 13.35
N ILE A 688 11.95 35.03 12.20
CA ILE A 688 12.50 35.73 11.03
C ILE A 688 11.56 36.85 10.56
N ARG A 689 10.27 36.59 10.44
CA ARG A 689 9.27 37.59 10.02
C ARG A 689 9.20 38.76 11.01
N THR A 690 9.26 38.50 12.32
CA THR A 690 9.30 39.52 13.37
C THR A 690 10.57 40.36 13.28
N LEU A 691 11.71 39.72 12.95
CA LEU A 691 12.96 40.43 12.71
C LEU A 691 12.87 41.37 11.50
N PHE A 692 12.28 40.92 10.39
CA PHE A 692 12.07 41.78 9.21
C PHE A 692 11.10 42.93 9.48
N GLU A 693 10.04 42.73 10.27
CA GLU A 693 9.17 43.84 10.75
C GLU A 693 9.94 44.91 11.54
N ALA A 694 10.94 44.47 12.32
CA ALA A 694 11.75 45.38 13.16
C ALA A 694 12.75 46.22 12.35
N THR A 695 13.00 45.92 11.06
CA THR A 695 13.94 46.65 10.21
C THR A 695 13.47 48.10 9.97
N PRO A 696 14.40 49.06 9.79
CA PRO A 696 14.05 50.46 9.48
C PRO A 696 13.18 50.58 8.23
N ASP A 697 13.52 49.89 7.15
CA ASP A 697 12.77 49.90 5.88
C ASP A 697 11.34 49.43 6.03
N ALA A 698 11.10 48.36 6.83
CA ALA A 698 9.75 47.86 7.10
C ALA A 698 8.94 48.86 7.91
N LYS A 699 9.54 49.47 8.94
CA LYS A 699 8.90 50.49 9.80
C LYS A 699 8.48 51.72 8.98
N VAL A 700 9.37 52.25 8.12
CA VAL A 700 9.06 53.39 7.25
C VAL A 700 7.89 53.10 6.32
N ARG A 701 7.78 51.85 5.83
CA ARG A 701 6.71 51.40 4.93
C ARG A 701 5.45 50.93 5.66
N GLY A 702 5.45 50.87 7.00
CA GLY A 702 4.34 50.38 7.81
C GLY A 702 4.09 48.85 7.64
N PHE A 703 5.13 48.08 7.28
CA PHE A 703 5.01 46.65 7.04
C PHE A 703 5.06 45.90 8.35
N LYS A 704 4.06 45.08 8.61
CA LYS A 704 3.96 44.14 9.75
C LYS A 704 4.46 42.76 9.39
N ALA A 705 4.71 41.89 10.38
CA ALA A 705 5.19 40.50 10.18
C ALA A 705 4.34 39.72 9.18
N GLY A 706 3.03 39.98 9.09
CA GLY A 706 2.14 39.36 8.09
C GLY A 706 2.52 39.68 6.65
N ARG A 707 3.16 40.84 6.38
CA ARG A 707 3.63 41.21 5.03
C ARG A 707 4.72 40.27 4.51
N PHE A 708 5.53 39.73 5.41
CA PHE A 708 6.62 38.81 5.12
C PHE A 708 6.18 37.34 5.12
N SER A 709 4.86 37.05 5.20
CA SER A 709 4.31 35.69 5.08
C SER A 709 3.89 35.41 3.64
N PHE A 710 4.37 34.30 3.08
CA PHE A 710 3.90 33.81 1.79
C PHE A 710 2.52 33.12 1.88
N ASN A 711 1.98 32.89 3.08
CA ASN A 711 0.66 32.31 3.28
C ASN A 711 -0.46 33.37 3.36
N VAL A 712 -0.13 34.61 3.69
CA VAL A 712 -1.09 35.70 3.90
C VAL A 712 -1.10 36.64 2.69
N ALA A 713 -2.29 37.07 2.27
CA ALA A 713 -2.42 38.05 1.20
C ALA A 713 -1.75 39.40 1.58
N GLY A 714 -1.33 40.15 0.57
CA GLY A 714 -0.71 41.46 0.74
C GLY A 714 0.77 41.51 0.36
N GLY A 715 1.61 40.63 0.94
CA GLY A 715 3.07 40.60 0.60
C GLY A 715 3.47 39.53 -0.39
N ARG A 716 2.68 38.50 -0.52
CA ARG A 716 2.93 37.35 -1.42
C ARG A 716 2.61 37.65 -2.88
N CYS A 717 3.18 36.91 -3.79
CA CYS A 717 2.72 36.85 -5.18
C CYS A 717 1.31 36.25 -5.22
N GLU A 718 0.37 36.97 -5.80
CA GLU A 718 -1.04 36.53 -5.83
C GLU A 718 -1.28 35.51 -6.94
N GLU A 719 -0.47 35.47 -7.99
CA GLU A 719 -0.61 34.49 -9.08
C GLU A 719 -0.35 33.05 -8.61
N CYS A 720 0.76 32.80 -7.90
CA CYS A 720 1.08 31.50 -7.30
C CYS A 720 0.59 31.39 -5.85
N LYS A 721 -0.07 32.41 -5.31
CA LYS A 721 -0.53 32.49 -3.90
C LYS A 721 0.58 32.14 -2.89
N GLY A 722 1.82 32.55 -3.21
CA GLY A 722 3.01 32.34 -2.38
C GLY A 722 3.67 30.97 -2.49
N ALA A 723 3.22 30.10 -3.38
CA ALA A 723 3.84 28.79 -3.59
C ALA A 723 5.19 28.86 -4.35
N GLY A 724 5.40 29.91 -5.18
CA GLY A 724 6.54 30.02 -6.08
C GLY A 724 6.41 29.21 -7.36
N ILE A 725 5.55 28.19 -7.35
CA ILE A 725 5.26 27.27 -8.46
C ILE A 725 3.77 27.22 -8.73
N LYS A 726 3.40 26.79 -9.94
CA LYS A 726 2.05 26.42 -10.34
C LYS A 726 2.00 24.92 -10.56
N VAL A 727 1.03 24.26 -9.97
CA VAL A 727 0.76 22.84 -10.20
C VAL A 727 -0.19 22.74 -11.38
N ILE A 728 0.22 22.11 -12.45
CA ILE A 728 -0.61 21.80 -13.62
C ILE A 728 -1.06 20.34 -13.45
N GLU A 729 -2.35 20.16 -13.16
CA GLU A 729 -2.95 18.83 -13.09
C GLU A 729 -3.20 18.30 -14.52
N MET A 730 -2.71 17.09 -14.77
CA MET A 730 -2.93 16.39 -16.05
C MET A 730 -3.83 15.18 -15.80
N ASN A 731 -4.87 15.00 -16.64
CA ASN A 731 -5.94 14.02 -16.43
C ASN A 731 -5.48 12.55 -16.31
N PHE A 732 -4.33 12.19 -16.89
CA PHE A 732 -3.81 10.81 -16.88
C PHE A 732 -2.31 10.69 -16.52
N LEU A 733 -1.66 11.80 -16.22
CA LEU A 733 -0.23 11.87 -15.90
C LEU A 733 -0.05 12.54 -14.53
N PRO A 734 1.09 12.31 -13.85
CA PRO A 734 1.43 13.04 -12.64
C PRO A 734 1.40 14.55 -12.89
N SER A 735 0.92 15.31 -11.90
CA SER A 735 0.89 16.77 -11.95
C SER A 735 2.30 17.34 -12.14
N VAL A 736 2.45 18.33 -12.99
CA VAL A 736 3.74 18.99 -13.28
C VAL A 736 3.81 20.31 -12.50
N ASN A 737 4.94 20.53 -11.84
CA ASN A 737 5.24 21.78 -11.15
C ASN A 737 6.00 22.72 -12.09
N VAL A 738 5.41 23.89 -12.40
CA VAL A 738 6.04 24.91 -13.25
C VAL A 738 6.35 26.14 -12.40
N VAL A 739 7.53 26.72 -12.56
CA VAL A 739 7.92 27.95 -11.85
C VAL A 739 6.97 29.09 -12.21
N CYS A 740 6.51 29.84 -11.23
CA CYS A 740 5.62 30.98 -11.46
C CYS A 740 6.30 32.07 -12.29
N ASN A 741 5.72 32.42 -13.42
CA ASN A 741 6.30 33.40 -14.37
C ASN A 741 6.39 34.82 -13.77
N GLU A 742 5.42 35.23 -12.93
CA GLU A 742 5.37 36.55 -12.32
C GLU A 742 6.46 36.75 -11.27
N CYS A 743 6.52 35.87 -10.27
CA CYS A 743 7.51 36.01 -9.20
C CYS A 743 8.82 35.24 -9.47
N ARG A 744 8.91 34.46 -10.54
CA ARG A 744 10.08 33.63 -10.91
C ARG A 744 10.58 32.80 -9.74
N GLY A 745 9.66 32.12 -9.03
CA GLY A 745 9.98 31.31 -7.87
C GLY A 745 10.12 32.07 -6.54
N ARG A 746 10.23 33.39 -6.57
CA ARG A 746 10.54 34.20 -5.36
C ARG A 746 9.39 34.38 -4.37
N ARG A 747 8.19 33.86 -4.64
CA ARG A 747 7.02 33.79 -3.73
C ARG A 747 6.39 35.14 -3.34
N TYR A 748 7.10 36.27 -3.41
CA TYR A 748 6.69 37.59 -2.91
C TYR A 748 6.57 38.63 -4.02
N LYS A 749 5.88 39.73 -3.69
CA LYS A 749 5.86 40.94 -4.49
C LYS A 749 7.19 41.72 -4.36
N ASN A 750 7.56 42.46 -5.36
CA ASN A 750 8.82 43.24 -5.39
C ASN A 750 8.96 44.22 -4.22
N ASP A 751 7.84 44.85 -3.82
CA ASP A 751 7.84 45.78 -2.66
C ASP A 751 8.23 45.09 -1.36
N THR A 752 7.81 43.83 -1.15
CA THR A 752 8.19 43.03 0.02
C THR A 752 9.68 42.67 -0.06
N LEU A 753 10.17 42.30 -1.26
CA LEU A 753 11.57 41.95 -1.50
C LEU A 753 12.52 43.13 -1.41
N ALA A 754 12.01 44.38 -1.48
CA ALA A 754 12.83 45.57 -1.32
C ALA A 754 13.34 45.74 0.13
N VAL A 755 12.65 45.16 1.13
CA VAL A 755 13.08 45.19 2.53
C VAL A 755 14.21 44.19 2.74
N LYS A 756 15.31 44.67 3.33
CA LYS A 756 16.51 43.83 3.55
C LYS A 756 16.95 43.86 5.02
N TYR A 757 17.46 42.70 5.48
CA TYR A 757 18.20 42.57 6.76
C TYR A 757 19.61 42.07 6.43
N LYS A 758 20.65 42.80 6.90
CA LYS A 758 22.06 42.53 6.54
C LYS A 758 22.28 42.32 5.05
N GLY A 759 21.60 43.11 4.19
CA GLY A 759 21.71 43.04 2.72
C GLY A 759 20.88 41.98 2.02
N LYS A 760 20.26 41.03 2.76
CA LYS A 760 19.45 39.94 2.22
C LYS A 760 17.95 40.22 2.38
N ASN A 761 17.12 39.92 1.36
CA ASN A 761 15.68 40.01 1.48
C ASN A 761 15.10 38.70 2.01
N ILE A 762 13.78 38.65 2.26
CA ILE A 762 13.11 37.47 2.85
C ILE A 762 13.20 36.22 1.98
N ASN A 763 13.22 36.38 0.65
CA ASN A 763 13.39 35.24 -0.27
C ASN A 763 14.84 34.74 -0.27
N ASP A 764 15.83 35.66 -0.23
CA ASP A 764 17.25 35.27 -0.15
C ASP A 764 17.49 34.43 1.11
N VAL A 765 16.83 34.77 2.23
CA VAL A 765 16.91 34.00 3.49
C VAL A 765 16.25 32.62 3.34
N LEU A 766 15.12 32.51 2.62
CA LEU A 766 14.48 31.21 2.37
C LEU A 766 15.32 30.32 1.45
N GLU A 767 16.10 30.89 0.54
CA GLU A 767 16.99 30.15 -0.36
C GLU A 767 18.33 29.77 0.29
N MET A 768 18.66 30.30 1.47
CA MET A 768 19.87 29.93 2.19
C MET A 768 19.82 28.47 2.64
N PRO A 769 20.93 27.71 2.53
CA PRO A 769 21.15 26.50 3.29
C PRO A 769 21.04 26.77 4.79
N ILE A 770 20.58 25.81 5.57
CA ILE A 770 20.38 25.96 7.03
C ILE A 770 21.71 26.29 7.74
N SER A 771 22.84 25.74 7.29
CA SER A 771 24.17 26.07 7.84
C SER A 771 24.51 27.55 7.64
N GLU A 772 24.35 28.10 6.43
CA GLU A 772 24.56 29.50 6.11
C GLU A 772 23.60 30.41 6.91
N ALA A 773 22.34 29.97 7.02
CA ALA A 773 21.35 30.71 7.80
C ALA A 773 21.69 30.72 9.30
N TYR A 774 22.25 29.65 9.84
CA TYR A 774 22.71 29.58 11.22
C TYR A 774 23.80 30.59 11.48
N GLU A 775 24.82 30.68 10.64
CA GLU A 775 25.88 31.70 10.73
C GLU A 775 25.33 33.14 10.56
N PHE A 776 24.41 33.33 9.60
CA PHE A 776 23.80 34.62 9.33
C PHE A 776 23.00 35.16 10.52
N PHE A 777 22.33 34.30 11.27
CA PHE A 777 21.51 34.64 12.43
C PHE A 777 22.16 34.30 13.79
N GLU A 778 23.44 34.02 13.85
CA GLU A 778 24.19 33.65 15.07
C GLU A 778 23.89 34.56 16.27
N ASN A 779 23.80 35.86 16.03
CA ASN A 779 23.58 36.86 17.09
C ASN A 779 22.11 37.03 17.52
N ILE A 780 21.20 36.14 17.06
CA ILE A 780 19.78 36.16 17.41
C ILE A 780 19.42 34.82 18.05
N PRO A 781 19.46 34.70 19.38
CA PRO A 781 19.37 33.43 20.11
C PRO A 781 18.12 32.62 19.79
N SER A 782 16.96 33.27 19.60
CA SER A 782 15.68 32.56 19.28
C SER A 782 15.69 31.90 17.91
N ILE A 783 16.41 32.48 16.96
CA ILE A 783 16.57 31.91 15.61
C ILE A 783 17.72 30.91 15.60
N ALA A 784 18.87 31.31 16.17
CA ALA A 784 20.09 30.50 16.18
C ALA A 784 19.87 29.12 16.84
N ALA A 785 19.15 29.06 17.97
CA ALA A 785 18.88 27.79 18.67
C ALA A 785 18.09 26.80 17.82
N LYS A 786 17.07 27.27 17.08
CA LYS A 786 16.26 26.43 16.20
C LYS A 786 17.04 25.96 14.97
N LEU A 787 17.89 26.83 14.40
CA LEU A 787 18.74 26.50 13.27
C LEU A 787 19.86 25.55 13.68
N LYS A 788 20.43 25.72 14.87
CA LYS A 788 21.43 24.82 15.42
C LYS A 788 20.89 23.40 15.53
N ALA A 789 19.70 23.19 16.07
CA ALA A 789 19.08 21.86 16.15
C ALA A 789 18.94 21.19 14.77
N LEU A 790 18.71 21.95 13.71
CA LEU A 790 18.66 21.44 12.34
C LEU A 790 20.06 21.08 11.80
N VAL A 791 21.09 21.84 12.16
CA VAL A 791 22.48 21.52 11.81
C VAL A 791 22.94 20.28 12.57
N ASP A 792 22.61 20.19 13.86
CA ASP A 792 23.00 19.08 14.73
C ASP A 792 22.44 17.72 14.27
N VAL A 793 21.32 17.71 13.55
CA VAL A 793 20.77 16.47 12.92
C VAL A 793 21.26 16.24 11.48
N GLY A 794 22.29 16.98 11.02
CA GLY A 794 22.88 16.82 9.70
C GLY A 794 22.05 17.38 8.53
N LEU A 795 21.13 18.33 8.76
CA LEU A 795 20.32 18.98 7.73
C LEU A 795 20.85 20.34 7.27
N GLY A 796 22.12 20.66 7.54
CA GLY A 796 22.74 21.93 7.21
C GLY A 796 22.69 22.30 5.74
N TYR A 797 22.69 21.33 4.84
CA TYR A 797 22.64 21.50 3.38
C TYR A 797 21.24 21.83 2.82
N VAL A 798 20.18 21.53 3.56
CA VAL A 798 18.79 21.77 3.16
C VAL A 798 18.50 23.27 3.19
N ARG A 799 17.75 23.79 2.18
CA ARG A 799 17.36 25.21 2.17
C ARG A 799 16.18 25.45 3.11
N LEU A 800 16.18 26.59 3.79
CA LEU A 800 15.08 26.97 4.70
C LEU A 800 13.71 26.99 4.04
N GLY A 801 13.64 27.44 2.80
CA GLY A 801 12.42 27.50 2.00
C GLY A 801 12.17 26.29 1.11
N GLN A 802 12.97 25.22 1.20
CA GLN A 802 12.77 24.01 0.40
C GLN A 802 11.39 23.41 0.63
N SER A 803 10.67 23.07 -0.44
CA SER A 803 9.33 22.50 -0.31
C SER A 803 9.36 21.16 0.42
N ALA A 804 8.47 20.96 1.38
CA ALA A 804 8.35 19.71 2.13
C ALA A 804 8.13 18.47 1.28
N VAL A 805 7.49 18.63 0.10
CA VAL A 805 7.22 17.52 -0.83
C VAL A 805 8.45 17.08 -1.64
N THR A 806 9.54 17.85 -1.58
CA THR A 806 10.82 17.51 -2.23
C THR A 806 11.85 16.93 -1.25
N LEU A 807 11.52 16.88 0.04
CA LEU A 807 12.35 16.23 1.05
C LEU A 807 12.20 14.71 0.96
N SER A 808 13.31 14.01 1.17
CA SER A 808 13.28 12.55 1.35
C SER A 808 12.58 12.15 2.66
N GLY A 809 12.21 10.89 2.80
CA GLY A 809 11.63 10.36 4.04
C GLY A 809 12.57 10.57 5.23
N GLY A 810 13.85 10.26 5.09
CA GLY A 810 14.86 10.46 6.13
C GLY A 810 15.10 11.93 6.47
N GLU A 811 15.11 12.87 5.51
CA GLU A 811 15.20 14.31 5.77
C GLU A 811 13.98 14.80 6.54
N SER A 812 12.77 14.35 6.18
CA SER A 812 11.52 14.66 6.88
C SER A 812 11.55 14.19 8.33
N GLN A 813 12.06 13.00 8.57
CA GLN A 813 12.18 12.38 9.89
C GLN A 813 13.19 13.14 10.77
N ARG A 814 14.38 13.44 10.24
CA ARG A 814 15.39 14.26 10.93
C ARG A 814 14.87 15.67 11.23
N MET A 815 14.06 16.24 10.34
CA MET A 815 13.40 17.54 10.56
C MET A 815 12.45 17.50 11.78
N LYS A 816 11.66 16.42 11.90
CA LYS A 816 10.79 16.21 13.08
C LYS A 816 11.62 16.07 14.36
N LEU A 817 12.70 15.31 14.30
CA LEU A 817 13.62 15.13 15.43
C LEU A 817 14.22 16.47 15.87
N ALA A 818 14.73 17.29 14.94
CA ALA A 818 15.29 18.62 15.23
C ALA A 818 14.27 19.55 15.91
N ALA A 819 13.00 19.49 15.44
CA ALA A 819 11.94 20.31 16.04
C ALA A 819 11.61 19.91 17.49
N GLU A 820 11.81 18.64 17.87
CA GLU A 820 11.65 18.20 19.26
C GLU A 820 12.89 18.52 20.11
N LEU A 821 14.09 18.38 19.58
CA LEU A 821 15.33 18.76 20.26
C LEU A 821 15.37 20.25 20.64
N ALA A 822 14.77 21.10 19.80
CA ALA A 822 14.68 22.54 20.08
C ALA A 822 13.77 22.90 21.28
N LYS A 823 12.98 21.93 21.80
CA LYS A 823 12.08 22.09 22.94
C LYS A 823 12.75 21.61 24.22
N LYS A 824 12.38 22.24 25.37
CA LYS A 824 12.82 21.71 26.67
C LYS A 824 12.10 20.38 26.94
N GLY A 825 12.87 19.32 27.17
CA GLY A 825 12.35 18.00 27.55
C GLY A 825 11.83 17.96 28.98
N THR A 826 10.92 17.05 29.27
CA THR A 826 10.39 16.77 30.62
C THR A 826 11.20 15.71 31.35
N GLY A 827 11.99 14.89 30.64
CA GLY A 827 12.77 13.78 31.18
C GLY A 827 12.04 12.44 31.25
N ASN A 828 10.72 12.39 30.95
CA ASN A 828 9.90 11.17 30.92
C ASN A 828 9.15 10.98 29.60
N THR A 829 9.70 11.53 28.53
CA THR A 829 9.08 11.41 27.20
C THR A 829 9.50 10.10 26.53
N LEU A 830 8.51 9.40 25.95
CA LEU A 830 8.77 8.25 25.08
C LEU A 830 8.84 8.70 23.62
N TYR A 831 9.97 8.45 22.99
CA TYR A 831 10.16 8.62 21.54
C TYR A 831 10.05 7.28 20.85
N ILE A 832 9.28 7.20 19.78
CA ILE A 832 9.20 6.01 18.91
C ILE A 832 9.61 6.42 17.50
N LEU A 833 10.66 5.77 16.99
CA LEU A 833 11.20 6.00 15.66
C LEU A 833 11.06 4.72 14.81
N ASP A 834 10.53 4.87 13.60
CA ASP A 834 10.34 3.77 12.66
C ASP A 834 11.34 3.89 11.51
N GLU A 835 12.28 2.95 11.44
CA GLU A 835 13.37 2.87 10.45
C GLU A 835 14.07 4.22 10.20
N PRO A 836 14.65 4.87 11.24
CA PRO A 836 15.20 6.22 11.10
C PRO A 836 16.48 6.30 10.25
N THR A 837 17.10 5.19 9.90
CA THR A 837 18.31 5.16 9.06
C THR A 837 18.02 5.07 7.57
N THR A 838 16.74 5.04 7.17
CA THR A 838 16.34 4.97 5.76
C THR A 838 16.96 6.11 4.94
N GLY A 839 17.70 5.75 3.87
CA GLY A 839 18.37 6.71 2.99
C GLY A 839 19.55 7.47 3.61
N LEU A 840 20.08 7.00 4.75
CA LEU A 840 21.20 7.62 5.43
C LEU A 840 22.53 6.92 5.11
N HIS A 841 23.51 7.74 4.84
CA HIS A 841 24.92 7.31 4.80
C HIS A 841 25.46 7.07 6.22
N PHE A 842 26.54 6.29 6.36
CA PHE A 842 27.18 5.98 7.66
C PHE A 842 27.47 7.20 8.53
N ASP A 843 27.99 8.28 7.95
CA ASP A 843 28.22 9.53 8.68
C ASP A 843 26.91 10.16 9.19
N ASP A 844 25.84 10.12 8.41
CA ASP A 844 24.52 10.61 8.83
C ASP A 844 23.93 9.72 9.95
N ILE A 845 24.17 8.39 9.90
CA ILE A 845 23.78 7.46 10.97
C ILE A 845 24.51 7.78 12.26
N LYS A 846 25.81 8.09 12.19
CA LYS A 846 26.60 8.52 13.37
C LYS A 846 25.98 9.76 14.00
N VAL A 847 25.70 10.80 13.22
CA VAL A 847 25.04 12.03 13.68
C VAL A 847 23.69 11.73 14.32
N LEU A 848 22.89 10.86 13.71
CA LEU A 848 21.59 10.43 14.26
C LEU A 848 21.77 9.74 15.61
N MET A 849 22.75 8.83 15.74
CA MET A 849 23.02 8.12 16.99
C MET A 849 23.45 9.09 18.11
N ASP A 850 24.30 10.06 17.81
CA ASP A 850 24.70 11.10 18.77
C ASP A 850 23.49 11.87 19.32
N VAL A 851 22.53 12.20 18.46
CA VAL A 851 21.27 12.85 18.83
C VAL A 851 20.37 11.96 19.69
N LEU A 852 20.22 10.67 19.33
CA LEU A 852 19.40 9.74 20.11
C LEU A 852 20.01 9.50 21.50
N GLN A 853 21.33 9.42 21.59
CA GLN A 853 22.04 9.31 22.86
C GLN A 853 21.80 10.54 23.76
N GLN A 854 21.86 11.77 23.19
CA GLN A 854 21.56 13.01 23.93
C GLN A 854 20.12 13.03 24.46
N LEU A 855 19.14 12.52 23.71
CA LEU A 855 17.75 12.43 24.18
C LEU A 855 17.62 11.50 25.40
N VAL A 856 18.32 10.37 25.38
CA VAL A 856 18.33 9.41 26.51
C VAL A 856 19.05 9.98 27.71
N GLU A 857 20.16 10.70 27.52
CA GLU A 857 20.90 11.39 28.60
C GLU A 857 20.06 12.43 29.32
N GLN A 858 19.05 13.00 28.65
CA GLN A 858 18.07 13.91 29.27
C GLN A 858 17.00 13.18 30.10
N GLY A 859 17.09 11.84 30.26
CA GLY A 859 16.18 11.00 31.04
C GLY A 859 15.03 10.36 30.20
N ASN A 860 14.95 10.65 28.90
CA ASN A 860 13.89 10.14 28.03
C ASN A 860 14.13 8.67 27.66
N THR A 861 13.07 8.01 27.18
CA THR A 861 13.13 6.67 26.59
C THR A 861 12.99 6.77 25.08
N VAL A 862 13.83 6.04 24.35
CA VAL A 862 13.81 6.03 22.88
C VAL A 862 13.65 4.58 22.42
N ILE A 863 12.58 4.28 21.68
CA ILE A 863 12.37 2.99 20.99
C ILE A 863 12.61 3.20 19.49
N VAL A 864 13.49 2.39 18.93
CA VAL A 864 13.84 2.43 17.50
C VAL A 864 13.52 1.08 16.88
N ILE A 865 12.62 1.05 15.89
CA ILE A 865 12.41 -0.11 15.04
C ILE A 865 13.45 -0.04 13.94
N GLU A 866 14.36 -1.04 13.86
CA GLU A 866 15.50 -0.95 12.94
C GLU A 866 15.99 -2.29 12.43
N HIS A 867 16.65 -2.22 11.26
CA HIS A 867 17.36 -3.32 10.62
C HIS A 867 18.87 -3.04 10.46
N ASN A 868 19.28 -1.78 10.58
CA ASN A 868 20.66 -1.36 10.44
C ASN A 868 21.48 -1.84 11.64
N LEU A 869 22.49 -2.66 11.37
CA LEU A 869 23.30 -3.28 12.39
C LEU A 869 24.14 -2.26 13.19
N ASP A 870 24.56 -1.14 12.58
CA ASP A 870 25.32 -0.10 13.28
C ASP A 870 24.48 0.60 14.35
N VAL A 871 23.16 0.75 14.13
CA VAL A 871 22.23 1.22 15.15
C VAL A 871 22.01 0.13 16.20
N LEU A 872 21.72 -1.10 15.76
CA LEU A 872 21.41 -2.21 16.68
C LEU A 872 22.56 -2.56 17.62
N LYS A 873 23.82 -2.47 17.16
CA LYS A 873 24.98 -2.64 18.04
C LYS A 873 25.18 -1.50 19.05
N SER A 874 24.55 -0.34 18.81
CA SER A 874 24.73 0.89 19.62
C SER A 874 23.60 1.14 20.62
N VAL A 875 22.52 0.33 20.64
CA VAL A 875 21.42 0.45 21.61
C VAL A 875 21.76 -0.15 22.97
N ASP A 876 21.09 0.28 24.02
CA ASP A 876 21.28 -0.24 25.37
C ASP A 876 20.58 -1.59 25.57
N TYR A 877 19.40 -1.75 24.97
CA TYR A 877 18.59 -2.97 25.06
C TYR A 877 17.95 -3.30 23.71
N LEU A 878 17.83 -4.57 23.39
CA LEU A 878 17.35 -5.03 22.09
C LEU A 878 16.30 -6.13 22.24
N PHE A 879 15.21 -6.00 21.50
CA PHE A 879 14.21 -7.05 21.29
C PHE A 879 14.34 -7.59 19.87
N ASP A 880 14.45 -8.91 19.72
CA ASP A 880 14.47 -9.58 18.43
C ASP A 880 13.17 -10.33 18.20
N MET A 881 12.43 -9.94 17.16
CA MET A 881 11.13 -10.52 16.80
C MET A 881 11.28 -11.53 15.67
N GLY A 882 10.67 -12.68 15.84
CA GLY A 882 10.81 -13.77 14.87
C GLY A 882 9.97 -15.00 15.20
N PRO A 883 10.50 -16.20 14.86
CA PRO A 883 11.76 -16.46 14.13
C PRO A 883 11.70 -16.16 12.62
N GLU A 884 10.48 -16.11 12.04
CA GLU A 884 10.22 -15.92 10.61
C GLU A 884 9.22 -14.76 10.39
N GLY A 885 8.96 -14.42 9.13
CA GLY A 885 7.85 -13.53 8.75
C GLY A 885 6.50 -14.26 8.76
N GLY A 886 5.39 -13.47 8.71
CA GLY A 886 4.04 -13.98 8.58
C GLY A 886 3.58 -14.84 9.76
N LYS A 887 2.84 -15.91 9.47
CA LYS A 887 2.25 -16.80 10.48
C LYS A 887 3.27 -17.53 11.36
N LYS A 888 4.49 -17.67 10.89
CA LYS A 888 5.57 -18.31 11.66
C LYS A 888 6.29 -17.33 12.60
N GLY A 889 6.07 -16.04 12.43
CA GLY A 889 6.58 -14.96 13.27
C GLY A 889 5.68 -14.65 14.46
N GLY A 890 5.77 -13.39 14.92
CA GLY A 890 4.86 -12.83 15.93
C GLY A 890 5.22 -13.17 17.37
N MET A 891 6.51 -13.48 17.64
CA MET A 891 7.03 -13.75 18.99
C MET A 891 8.30 -12.93 19.23
N ILE A 892 8.63 -12.66 20.47
CA ILE A 892 9.96 -12.20 20.87
C ILE A 892 10.81 -13.47 21.06
N VAL A 893 11.83 -13.63 20.21
CA VAL A 893 12.71 -14.80 20.24
C VAL A 893 13.93 -14.60 21.14
N ALA A 894 14.36 -13.33 21.27
CA ALA A 894 15.46 -12.96 22.16
C ALA A 894 15.27 -11.53 22.65
N GLN A 895 15.80 -11.25 23.85
CA GLN A 895 15.84 -9.90 24.42
C GLN A 895 17.03 -9.75 25.36
N GLY A 896 17.61 -8.57 25.44
CA GLY A 896 18.78 -8.29 26.27
C GLY A 896 19.68 -7.22 25.67
N THR A 897 20.95 -7.16 26.08
CA THR A 897 21.94 -6.30 25.41
C THR A 897 22.31 -6.87 24.05
N PRO A 898 22.84 -6.08 23.10
CA PRO A 898 23.29 -6.57 21.81
C PRO A 898 24.27 -7.76 21.92
N GLU A 899 25.18 -7.74 22.92
CA GLU A 899 26.14 -8.81 23.18
C GLU A 899 25.44 -10.10 23.62
N GLN A 900 24.41 -10.00 24.47
CA GLN A 900 23.63 -11.18 24.90
C GLN A 900 22.86 -11.79 23.73
N LEU A 901 22.33 -10.95 22.81
CA LEU A 901 21.66 -11.46 21.62
C LEU A 901 22.64 -12.09 20.63
N ALA A 902 23.85 -11.55 20.50
CA ALA A 902 24.91 -12.12 19.64
C ALA A 902 25.27 -13.57 20.01
N ASP A 903 25.17 -13.89 21.30
CA ASP A 903 25.43 -15.23 21.83
C ASP A 903 24.20 -16.13 21.97
N ASN A 904 22.99 -15.56 21.72
CA ASN A 904 21.73 -16.32 21.83
C ASN A 904 21.44 -17.08 20.54
N PRO A 905 21.38 -18.44 20.57
CA PRO A 905 21.12 -19.25 19.37
C PRO A 905 19.71 -19.07 18.77
N ASP A 906 18.75 -18.60 19.57
CA ASP A 906 17.36 -18.38 19.11
C ASP A 906 17.20 -17.03 18.39
N SER A 907 18.16 -16.10 18.55
CA SER A 907 18.14 -14.81 17.89
C SER A 907 18.45 -14.94 16.38
N VAL A 908 17.60 -14.37 15.55
CA VAL A 908 17.82 -14.32 14.10
C VAL A 908 18.77 -13.19 13.72
N THR A 909 18.77 -12.11 14.51
CA THR A 909 19.65 -10.94 14.35
C THR A 909 21.04 -11.18 14.97
N GLY A 910 21.12 -12.03 16.01
CA GLY A 910 22.34 -12.31 16.78
C GLY A 910 23.57 -12.66 15.96
N PRO A 911 23.50 -13.62 15.03
CA PRO A 911 24.66 -14.01 14.21
C PRO A 911 25.28 -12.84 13.44
N PHE A 912 24.46 -11.91 12.95
CA PHE A 912 24.92 -10.71 12.22
C PHE A 912 25.53 -9.66 13.16
N LEU A 913 24.98 -9.53 14.38
CA LEU A 913 25.59 -8.67 15.40
C LEU A 913 26.98 -9.18 15.82
N LYS A 914 27.15 -10.49 15.93
CA LYS A 914 28.42 -11.11 16.30
C LYS A 914 29.53 -10.79 15.30
N GLU A 915 29.22 -10.53 14.03
CA GLU A 915 30.20 -10.19 13.01
C GLU A 915 30.75 -8.75 13.17
N ILE A 916 30.04 -7.88 13.91
CA ILE A 916 30.35 -6.44 13.98
C ILE A 916 30.56 -5.90 15.40
N LEU A 917 30.23 -6.66 16.46
CA LEU A 917 30.56 -6.38 17.86
C LEU A 917 32.02 -6.78 18.13
#